data_5d3f48e22b815ee29011e1c5d63784ca
#
_entry.id   5d3f48e22b815ee29011e1c5d63784ca
#
_cell.length_a   1.000
_cell.length_b   1.000
_cell.length_c   1.000
_cell.angle_alpha   90.00
_cell.angle_beta   90.00
_cell.angle_gamma   90.00
#
_symmetry.space_group_name_H-M   'P 1'
#
loop_
_entity.id
_entity.type
_entity.pdbx_description
1 polymer ?
#
loop_
_entity_poly.entity_id
_entity_poly.type
_entity_poly.pdbx_seq_one_letter_code
_entity_poly.pdbx_strand_id
1 'polypeptide(L)'
;MSAKAIREYDGKLLLAHYLQQSPTMATTQPTAAFAQPQTRLAQVNLSEVNTTDSGDKISAAVEAALSRAERLNPWLTSTKLVAKPDQLIKRRGKSGLLLLNADWAQVKEWIRERAVKEVAVGEISGVLKTFLVEPFVAHPAEVEYYVCIQSHRDGDEILFTHEGGVEIGDVDAKALRLQVPIAQPLPDSESIAGKLLADIASATQRAALATFIERLYAVYVDLNFTYLEINPLVVLETADGALPQVVYLDLAAKLDQTAEFESGDKWAKARSDAVVYGTAAAEAVGPAMDFPAPFGRELSREEAYIQELDAKTGASLKLTILNKEGRIWTMVAGGGASVVYSDAIAALGFAGELANYGEYSGAPSEAQTYEYAKTILDLMTRTQRAEGKVLIIGGGIANFTNVATTFKGIIRALKEYRQALIATNVRVFVRRAGPNWQEGLRAMRELGETLGVEIRVYGPETHVTAIVPLALGQASPAAVGAGFRDSLAKQIPDSTAASSPGTPATMDIADPLQSRPAVVAPAAAAAAAAAAAATAADDKPSWYAPFTANTRAIVYGMQPRAVQGMLDFDFICKRTVPSVACMVYPFGGNHVQKFYWGTQETLLPVFASLAEAASQFPDADVVVNFASCRSVFASTSEMLGLPQIRTVAIIAEGVPERHARKLISL
;
A
#
# COMPACT_ATOMS: atom_id res chain seq x y z
N MET A 1 -1.69 -0.40 1.74
CA MET A 1 -1.65 0.94 2.36
C MET A 1 -0.19 1.35 2.49
N SER A 2 0.17 2.49 1.91
CA SER A 2 1.53 3.03 1.92
C SER A 2 1.95 3.60 3.28
N ALA A 3 1.00 4.13 4.04
CA ALA A 3 1.21 4.70 5.38
C ALA A 3 1.58 3.62 6.40
N LYS A 4 2.84 3.62 6.84
CA LYS A 4 3.40 2.65 7.79
C LYS A 4 3.83 3.35 9.08
N ALA A 5 3.40 2.80 10.21
CA ALA A 5 3.84 3.29 11.50
C ALA A 5 5.32 2.99 11.75
N ILE A 6 6.00 3.92 12.41
CA ILE A 6 7.37 3.78 12.88
C ILE A 6 7.42 3.79 14.40
N ARG A 7 8.54 3.35 14.99
CA ARG A 7 8.76 3.44 16.43
C ARG A 7 8.89 4.89 16.88
N GLU A 8 8.53 5.14 18.12
CA GLU A 8 8.70 6.47 18.72
C GLU A 8 10.18 6.91 18.71
N TYR A 9 11.10 5.99 19.01
CA TYR A 9 12.55 6.23 18.92
C TYR A 9 12.94 6.77 17.55
N ASP A 10 12.53 6.11 16.49
CA ASP A 10 12.86 6.51 15.11
C ASP A 10 12.23 7.87 14.76
N GLY A 11 10.96 8.08 15.11
CA GLY A 11 10.27 9.36 14.89
C GLY A 11 10.96 10.52 15.62
N LYS A 12 11.34 10.34 16.87
CA LYS A 12 12.07 11.36 17.65
C LYS A 12 13.47 11.64 17.08
N LEU A 13 14.18 10.64 16.56
CA LEU A 13 15.46 10.87 15.87
C LEU A 13 15.29 11.70 14.60
N LEU A 14 14.26 11.39 13.78
CA LEU A 14 13.96 12.18 12.60
C LEU A 14 13.70 13.65 12.96
N LEU A 15 12.85 13.91 13.94
CA LEU A 15 12.55 15.27 14.38
C LEU A 15 13.78 15.97 14.97
N ALA A 16 14.55 15.30 15.82
CA ALA A 16 15.76 15.86 16.43
C ALA A 16 16.79 16.31 15.39
N HIS A 17 16.95 15.51 14.33
CA HIS A 17 17.91 15.82 13.26
C HIS A 17 17.41 16.92 12.34
N TYR A 18 16.16 16.84 11.86
CA TYR A 18 15.68 17.71 10.79
C TYR A 18 15.07 19.04 11.29
N LEU A 19 14.54 19.13 12.49
CA LEU A 19 14.09 20.40 13.06
C LEU A 19 15.24 21.39 13.33
N GLN A 20 16.48 20.89 13.48
CA GLN A 20 17.68 21.72 13.65
C GLN A 20 18.23 22.22 12.30
N GLN A 21 17.94 21.53 11.21
CA GLN A 21 18.37 21.93 9.88
C GLN A 21 17.34 22.91 9.30
N SER A 22 17.80 23.96 8.63
CA SER A 22 16.88 24.84 7.90
C SER A 22 16.18 24.02 6.82
N PRO A 23 14.83 23.95 6.79
CA PRO A 23 14.14 23.27 5.71
C PRO A 23 14.51 23.91 4.38
N THR A 24 14.76 23.14 3.38
CA THR A 24 15.15 23.57 2.01
C THR A 24 14.09 24.47 1.35
N MET A 25 12.90 24.61 1.94
CA MET A 25 11.78 25.41 1.44
C MET A 25 11.52 26.72 2.20
N ALA A 26 12.23 27.00 3.29
CA ALA A 26 12.05 28.26 4.02
C ALA A 26 12.91 29.35 3.39
N THR A 27 12.27 30.29 2.71
CA THR A 27 12.91 31.48 2.09
C THR A 27 13.35 32.56 3.09
N THR A 28 13.08 32.41 4.38
CA THR A 28 13.52 33.28 5.44
C THR A 28 14.33 32.52 6.47
N GLN A 29 15.51 33.03 6.83
CA GLN A 29 16.26 32.51 7.99
C GLN A 29 15.37 32.67 9.23
N PRO A 30 14.91 31.60 9.86
CA PRO A 30 14.07 31.74 11.03
C PRO A 30 14.94 32.26 12.18
N THR A 31 14.57 33.40 12.71
CA THR A 31 14.99 33.79 14.06
C THR A 31 14.59 32.66 14.99
N ALA A 32 15.55 32.09 15.71
CA ALA A 32 15.27 30.97 16.63
C ALA A 32 14.30 31.47 17.71
N ALA A 33 13.04 31.07 17.64
CA ALA A 33 12.01 31.39 18.62
C ALA A 33 11.90 30.36 19.74
N PHE A 34 12.57 29.23 19.60
CA PHE A 34 12.61 28.16 20.62
C PHE A 34 13.98 27.46 20.63
N ALA A 35 14.30 26.87 21.77
CA ALA A 35 15.43 25.96 21.92
C ALA A 35 14.95 24.52 21.89
N GLN A 36 15.66 23.66 21.18
CA GLN A 36 15.52 22.21 21.33
C GLN A 36 16.54 21.72 22.36
N PRO A 37 16.09 21.01 23.41
CA PRO A 37 17.03 20.34 24.29
C PRO A 37 17.82 19.30 23.48
N GLN A 38 19.07 19.06 23.89
CA GLN A 38 19.86 17.98 23.28
C GLN A 38 19.07 16.69 23.36
N THR A 39 18.81 16.07 22.21
CA THR A 39 18.06 14.82 22.15
C THR A 39 18.88 13.71 22.79
N ARG A 40 18.35 13.14 23.87
CA ARG A 40 18.94 12.03 24.61
C ARG A 40 17.94 10.87 24.58
N LEU A 41 18.18 9.92 23.69
CA LEU A 41 17.35 8.74 23.48
C LEU A 41 18.24 7.49 23.60
N ALA A 42 17.88 6.56 24.44
CA ALA A 42 18.53 5.27 24.53
C ALA A 42 17.52 4.16 24.20
N GLN A 43 17.85 3.29 23.28
CA GLN A 43 17.04 2.14 22.93
C GLN A 43 17.64 0.87 23.50
N VAL A 44 16.82 0.06 24.18
CA VAL A 44 17.13 -1.32 24.57
C VAL A 44 16.35 -2.23 23.62
N ASN A 45 17.06 -2.88 22.70
CA ASN A 45 16.47 -3.68 21.63
C ASN A 45 16.81 -5.17 21.80
N LEU A 46 15.77 -5.99 21.91
CA LEU A 46 15.79 -7.44 22.08
C LEU A 46 15.01 -8.15 20.95
N SER A 47 14.83 -7.50 19.79
CA SER A 47 14.02 -8.04 18.68
C SER A 47 14.52 -9.39 18.16
N GLU A 48 15.81 -9.68 18.28
CA GLU A 48 16.42 -10.95 17.84
C GLU A 48 16.24 -12.10 18.87
N VAL A 49 15.76 -11.79 20.07
CA VAL A 49 15.56 -12.80 21.14
C VAL A 49 14.23 -13.50 20.94
N ASN A 50 14.24 -14.83 20.89
CA ASN A 50 13.02 -15.63 20.80
C ASN A 50 12.46 -15.95 22.19
N THR A 51 11.15 -15.96 22.31
CA THR A 51 10.46 -16.38 23.56
C THR A 51 10.68 -17.86 23.89
N THR A 52 11.10 -18.65 22.91
CA THR A 52 11.44 -20.07 23.05
C THR A 52 12.90 -20.31 23.45
N ASP A 53 13.73 -19.28 23.54
CA ASP A 53 15.10 -19.39 24.04
C ASP A 53 15.11 -19.78 25.54
N SER A 54 16.20 -20.39 26.01
CA SER A 54 16.34 -20.72 27.42
C SER A 54 16.35 -19.45 28.28
N GLY A 55 15.86 -19.53 29.53
CA GLY A 55 15.83 -18.41 30.46
C GLY A 55 17.21 -17.76 30.65
N ASP A 56 18.27 -18.57 30.72
CA ASP A 56 19.66 -18.07 30.84
C ASP A 56 20.09 -17.29 29.60
N LYS A 57 19.73 -17.75 28.41
CA LYS A 57 20.03 -17.05 27.15
C LYS A 57 19.27 -15.72 27.06
N ILE A 58 18.00 -15.70 27.46
CA ILE A 58 17.20 -14.48 27.50
C ILE A 58 17.80 -13.49 28.49
N SER A 59 18.13 -13.94 29.71
CA SER A 59 18.73 -13.10 30.74
C SER A 59 20.09 -12.52 30.28
N ALA A 60 20.93 -13.33 29.68
CA ALA A 60 22.23 -12.87 29.15
C ALA A 60 22.04 -11.82 28.04
N ALA A 61 21.07 -11.99 27.15
CA ALA A 61 20.76 -11.03 26.09
C ALA A 61 20.23 -9.70 26.65
N VAL A 62 19.37 -9.74 27.67
CA VAL A 62 18.87 -8.55 28.37
C VAL A 62 20.02 -7.78 29.01
N GLU A 63 20.92 -8.45 29.75
CA GLU A 63 22.07 -7.81 30.37
C GLU A 63 23.04 -7.21 29.35
N ALA A 64 23.26 -7.90 28.23
CA ALA A 64 24.09 -7.39 27.15
C ALA A 64 23.48 -6.12 26.51
N ALA A 65 22.18 -6.10 26.29
CA ALA A 65 21.47 -4.94 25.74
C ALA A 65 21.48 -3.74 26.70
N LEU A 66 21.23 -3.96 28.01
CA LEU A 66 21.31 -2.93 29.03
C LEU A 66 22.72 -2.35 29.17
N SER A 67 23.77 -3.21 29.19
CA SER A 67 25.15 -2.79 29.26
C SER A 67 25.57 -2.02 28.01
N ARG A 68 25.06 -2.39 26.82
CA ARG A 68 25.29 -1.65 25.58
C ARG A 68 24.64 -0.27 25.66
N ALA A 69 23.38 -0.16 26.11
CA ALA A 69 22.68 1.09 26.25
C ALA A 69 23.42 2.05 27.20
N GLU A 70 23.89 1.55 28.35
CA GLU A 70 24.67 2.32 29.35
C GLU A 70 25.99 2.83 28.76
N ARG A 71 26.72 1.97 28.06
CA ARG A 71 28.01 2.35 27.44
C ARG A 71 27.85 3.40 26.34
N LEU A 72 26.82 3.30 25.52
CA LEU A 72 26.56 4.25 24.43
C LEU A 72 25.93 5.56 24.93
N ASN A 73 25.29 5.54 26.10
CA ASN A 73 24.56 6.66 26.66
C ASN A 73 24.98 6.93 28.12
N PRO A 74 26.18 7.49 28.40
CA PRO A 74 26.66 7.71 29.77
C PRO A 74 25.75 8.56 30.64
N TRP A 75 24.92 9.43 30.03
CA TRP A 75 23.93 10.27 30.72
C TRP A 75 22.86 9.49 31.48
N LEU A 76 22.64 8.21 31.12
CA LEU A 76 21.66 7.33 31.82
C LEU A 76 21.94 7.21 33.32
N THR A 77 23.20 7.25 33.73
CA THR A 77 23.61 7.08 35.13
C THR A 77 23.54 8.35 35.97
N SER A 78 23.36 9.51 35.33
CA SER A 78 23.40 10.83 36.00
C SER A 78 22.11 11.63 35.87
N THR A 79 21.07 11.08 35.23
CA THR A 79 19.83 11.80 34.90
C THR A 79 18.65 11.01 35.44
N LYS A 80 17.58 11.70 35.89
CA LYS A 80 16.28 11.04 36.12
C LYS A 80 15.64 10.70 34.79
N LEU A 81 15.01 9.53 34.71
CA LEU A 81 14.64 8.85 33.48
C LEU A 81 13.16 8.55 33.39
N VAL A 82 12.70 8.43 32.15
CA VAL A 82 11.45 7.78 31.76
C VAL A 82 11.82 6.52 30.96
N ALA A 83 11.18 5.40 31.28
CA ALA A 83 11.28 4.18 30.48
C ALA A 83 9.91 3.71 30.01
N LYS A 84 9.82 3.29 28.76
CA LYS A 84 8.57 2.83 28.12
C LYS A 84 8.86 1.82 27.02
N PRO A 85 7.92 0.91 26.69
CA PRO A 85 8.06 0.05 25.51
C PRO A 85 8.06 0.90 24.24
N ASP A 86 8.98 0.59 23.30
CA ASP A 86 9.10 1.23 21.99
C ASP A 86 8.52 0.33 20.89
N GLN A 87 7.28 -0.05 21.08
CA GLN A 87 6.48 -0.84 20.14
C GLN A 87 5.17 -0.10 19.87
N LEU A 88 4.42 -0.51 18.85
CA LEU A 88 3.19 0.16 18.44
C LEU A 88 2.03 -0.09 19.41
N ILE A 89 2.21 0.36 20.66
CA ILE A 89 1.26 0.22 21.77
C ILE A 89 0.57 1.55 22.01
N LYS A 90 -0.77 1.56 21.93
CA LYS A 90 -1.58 2.72 22.29
C LYS A 90 -1.85 2.76 23.79
N ARG A 91 -1.97 3.98 24.35
CA ARG A 91 -2.36 4.21 25.75
C ARG A 91 -1.44 3.53 26.77
N ARG A 92 -0.13 3.56 26.56
CA ARG A 92 0.89 2.96 27.44
C ARG A 92 0.75 3.41 28.89
N GLY A 93 0.44 4.68 29.14
CA GLY A 93 0.22 5.21 30.49
C GLY A 93 -0.93 4.51 31.23
N LYS A 94 -2.08 4.33 30.56
CA LYS A 94 -3.25 3.64 31.17
C LYS A 94 -3.02 2.14 31.38
N SER A 95 -2.03 1.57 30.72
CA SER A 95 -1.67 0.14 30.83
C SER A 95 -0.53 -0.13 31.81
N GLY A 96 -0.08 0.87 32.59
CA GLY A 96 1.02 0.71 33.55
C GLY A 96 2.39 0.43 32.90
N LEU A 97 2.55 0.82 31.64
CA LEU A 97 3.75 0.59 30.83
C LEU A 97 4.67 1.83 30.76
N LEU A 98 4.58 2.73 31.73
CA LEU A 98 5.47 3.86 31.92
C LEU A 98 6.15 3.80 33.27
N LEU A 99 7.46 3.97 33.30
CA LEU A 99 8.24 4.22 34.52
C LEU A 99 8.75 5.66 34.47
N LEU A 100 8.31 6.49 35.40
CA LEU A 100 8.60 7.93 35.43
C LEU A 100 9.54 8.28 36.56
N ASN A 101 10.39 9.30 36.38
CA ASN A 101 11.27 9.89 37.39
C ASN A 101 12.18 8.87 38.13
N ALA A 102 12.66 7.85 37.40
CA ALA A 102 13.47 6.77 37.92
C ALA A 102 14.98 7.00 37.71
N ASP A 103 15.81 6.36 38.54
CA ASP A 103 17.23 6.23 38.23
C ASP A 103 17.51 5.02 37.34
N TRP A 104 18.73 4.94 36.79
CA TRP A 104 19.11 3.87 35.88
C TRP A 104 19.03 2.46 36.51
N ALA A 105 19.27 2.32 37.79
CA ALA A 105 19.16 1.03 38.46
C ALA A 105 17.70 0.56 38.48
N GLN A 106 16.77 1.46 38.80
CA GLN A 106 15.32 1.19 38.76
C GLN A 106 14.85 0.86 37.35
N VAL A 107 15.35 1.59 36.31
CA VAL A 107 15.02 1.32 34.90
C VAL A 107 15.50 -0.07 34.49
N LYS A 108 16.72 -0.46 34.85
CA LYS A 108 17.25 -1.80 34.55
C LYS A 108 16.37 -2.90 35.15
N GLU A 109 15.95 -2.76 36.40
CA GLU A 109 15.08 -3.74 37.03
C GLU A 109 13.70 -3.81 36.39
N TRP A 110 13.11 -2.66 36.09
CA TRP A 110 11.81 -2.57 35.42
C TRP A 110 11.81 -3.24 34.05
N ILE A 111 12.91 -3.08 33.27
CA ILE A 111 13.11 -3.74 31.97
C ILE A 111 13.27 -5.26 32.15
N ARG A 112 14.10 -5.73 33.12
CA ARG A 112 14.28 -7.17 33.41
C ARG A 112 12.99 -7.89 33.74
N GLU A 113 12.14 -7.23 34.48
CA GLU A 113 10.82 -7.78 34.84
C GLU A 113 9.90 -7.99 33.63
N ARG A 114 10.06 -7.18 32.56
CA ARG A 114 9.13 -7.10 31.43
C ARG A 114 9.68 -7.62 30.11
N ALA A 115 10.98 -7.60 29.94
CA ALA A 115 11.65 -7.96 28.71
C ALA A 115 11.38 -9.42 28.31
N VAL A 116 11.02 -9.62 27.03
CA VAL A 116 10.71 -10.92 26.42
C VAL A 116 9.57 -11.67 27.13
N LYS A 117 8.70 -10.92 27.83
CA LYS A 117 7.50 -11.47 28.49
C LYS A 117 6.25 -10.98 27.78
N GLU A 118 5.23 -11.82 27.82
CA GLU A 118 3.91 -11.49 27.31
C GLU A 118 3.20 -10.51 28.24
N VAL A 119 2.64 -9.46 27.68
CA VAL A 119 1.88 -8.43 28.39
C VAL A 119 0.57 -8.19 27.66
N ALA A 120 -0.53 -8.12 28.40
CA ALA A 120 -1.84 -7.76 27.87
C ALA A 120 -2.04 -6.23 27.90
N VAL A 121 -2.49 -5.68 26.78
CA VAL A 121 -2.86 -4.26 26.63
C VAL A 121 -4.28 -4.22 26.06
N GLY A 122 -5.27 -4.01 26.90
CA GLY A 122 -6.67 -4.19 26.54
C GLY A 122 -6.96 -5.66 26.17
N GLU A 123 -7.47 -5.88 24.98
CA GLU A 123 -7.76 -7.23 24.45
C GLU A 123 -6.59 -7.87 23.68
N ILE A 124 -5.47 -7.15 23.54
CA ILE A 124 -4.33 -7.61 22.75
C ILE A 124 -3.20 -8.03 23.69
N SER A 125 -2.67 -9.25 23.50
CA SER A 125 -1.46 -9.73 24.16
C SER A 125 -0.28 -9.73 23.20
N GLY A 126 0.90 -9.39 23.71
CA GLY A 126 2.12 -9.38 22.92
C GLY A 126 3.37 -9.36 23.80
N VAL A 127 4.52 -9.63 23.18
CA VAL A 127 5.80 -9.72 23.88
C VAL A 127 6.54 -8.38 23.81
N LEU A 128 7.05 -7.90 24.95
CA LEU A 128 7.84 -6.68 25.01
C LEU A 128 9.30 -6.97 24.67
N LYS A 129 9.76 -6.42 23.54
CA LYS A 129 11.13 -6.64 23.03
C LYS A 129 11.93 -5.37 22.84
N THR A 130 11.29 -4.21 22.81
CA THR A 130 11.98 -2.94 22.55
C THR A 130 11.55 -1.90 23.56
N PHE A 131 12.51 -1.19 24.15
CA PHE A 131 12.26 -0.16 25.16
C PHE A 131 12.99 1.13 24.77
N LEU A 132 12.33 2.26 25.01
CA LEU A 132 12.87 3.61 24.92
C LEU A 132 13.12 4.14 26.32
N VAL A 133 14.30 4.70 26.54
CA VAL A 133 14.68 5.40 27.77
C VAL A 133 15.12 6.83 27.40
N GLU A 134 14.56 7.81 28.10
CA GLU A 134 14.82 9.23 27.88
C GLU A 134 14.83 9.99 29.21
N PRO A 135 15.40 11.23 29.24
CA PRO A 135 15.38 12.04 30.44
C PRO A 135 13.95 12.37 30.89
N PHE A 136 13.71 12.29 32.19
CA PHE A 136 12.47 12.78 32.80
C PHE A 136 12.46 14.30 32.78
N VAL A 137 11.42 14.90 32.20
CA VAL A 137 11.20 16.34 32.14
C VAL A 137 10.10 16.71 33.12
N ALA A 138 10.46 17.36 34.22
CA ALA A 138 9.49 17.87 35.19
C ALA A 138 8.78 19.09 34.62
N HIS A 139 7.46 19.07 34.60
CA HIS A 139 6.62 20.17 34.09
C HIS A 139 5.24 20.13 34.77
N PRO A 140 4.57 21.27 34.90
CA PRO A 140 3.18 21.32 35.32
C PRO A 140 2.25 20.94 34.15
N ALA A 141 1.06 20.43 34.46
CA ALA A 141 0.11 19.95 33.44
C ALA A 141 -0.40 21.06 32.50
N GLU A 142 -0.40 22.31 32.97
CA GLU A 142 -0.90 23.46 32.22
C GLU A 142 -0.04 23.83 31.00
N VAL A 143 1.18 23.26 30.89
CA VAL A 143 2.07 23.47 29.74
C VAL A 143 2.13 22.26 28.81
N GLU A 144 1.22 21.30 28.96
CA GLU A 144 1.02 20.18 28.08
C GLU A 144 0.09 20.56 26.93
N TYR A 145 0.58 20.47 25.71
CA TYR A 145 -0.14 20.76 24.48
C TYR A 145 -0.28 19.51 23.62
N TYR A 146 -1.25 19.54 22.72
CA TYR A 146 -1.42 18.53 21.69
C TYR A 146 -1.18 19.14 20.31
N VAL A 147 -0.43 18.47 19.47
CA VAL A 147 -0.30 18.77 18.04
C VAL A 147 -0.37 17.48 17.22
N CYS A 148 -1.17 17.51 16.17
CA CYS A 148 -1.23 16.41 15.20
C CYS A 148 -1.23 16.97 13.78
N ILE A 149 -0.52 16.31 12.89
CA ILE A 149 -0.54 16.59 11.45
C ILE A 149 -0.96 15.31 10.75
N GLN A 150 -1.98 15.40 9.92
CA GLN A 150 -2.50 14.26 9.18
C GLN A 150 -2.77 14.60 7.72
N SER A 151 -2.56 13.62 6.86
CA SER A 151 -2.77 13.76 5.42
C SER A 151 -4.16 13.29 5.02
N HIS A 152 -4.83 14.10 4.21
CA HIS A 152 -6.11 13.81 3.56
C HIS A 152 -5.96 13.88 2.04
N ARG A 153 -7.00 13.54 1.31
CA ARG A 153 -7.00 13.56 -0.16
C ARG A 153 -6.60 14.92 -0.73
N ASP A 154 -7.18 15.98 -0.21
CA ASP A 154 -7.10 17.31 -0.80
C ASP A 154 -6.00 18.20 -0.17
N GLY A 155 -5.33 17.71 0.87
CA GLY A 155 -4.30 18.45 1.58
C GLY A 155 -3.88 17.79 2.88
N ASP A 156 -3.24 18.56 3.73
CA ASP A 156 -2.87 18.17 5.07
C ASP A 156 -3.67 19.01 6.09
N GLU A 157 -3.90 18.47 7.27
CA GLU A 157 -4.58 19.14 8.37
C GLU A 157 -3.67 19.18 9.59
N ILE A 158 -3.51 20.38 10.17
CA ILE A 158 -2.79 20.62 11.42
C ILE A 158 -3.83 20.82 12.52
N LEU A 159 -3.78 19.99 13.55
CA LEU A 159 -4.63 20.04 14.73
C LEU A 159 -3.81 20.54 15.92
N PHE A 160 -4.39 21.38 16.75
CA PHE A 160 -3.77 21.86 17.97
C PHE A 160 -4.80 22.07 19.07
N THR A 161 -4.45 21.69 20.31
CA THR A 161 -5.18 22.15 21.50
C THR A 161 -4.22 22.47 22.64
N HIS A 162 -4.59 23.43 23.48
CA HIS A 162 -3.87 23.81 24.68
C HIS A 162 -4.07 22.82 25.84
N GLU A 163 -4.94 21.85 25.69
CA GLU A 163 -5.11 20.73 26.60
C GLU A 163 -4.42 19.51 26.00
N GLY A 164 -3.27 19.08 26.55
CA GLY A 164 -2.55 17.86 26.19
C GLY A 164 -2.53 16.86 27.34
N GLY A 165 -2.02 15.65 27.10
CA GLY A 165 -1.79 14.63 28.12
C GLY A 165 -2.72 13.42 28.06
N VAL A 166 -2.44 12.46 28.96
CA VAL A 166 -3.02 11.09 28.93
C VAL A 166 -4.49 11.04 29.38
N GLU A 167 -4.94 12.01 30.15
CA GLU A 167 -6.27 12.00 30.77
C GLU A 167 -7.35 12.67 29.93
N ILE A 168 -6.98 13.39 28.89
CA ILE A 168 -7.92 14.10 28.04
C ILE A 168 -8.64 13.09 27.15
N GLY A 169 -9.96 13.21 27.08
CA GLY A 169 -10.83 12.32 26.29
C GLY A 169 -10.60 12.46 24.78
N ASP A 170 -11.63 12.69 24.01
CA ASP A 170 -11.53 12.88 22.56
C ASP A 170 -10.85 14.22 22.22
N VAL A 171 -9.50 14.21 22.18
CA VAL A 171 -8.65 15.38 21.91
C VAL A 171 -8.93 15.91 20.49
N ASP A 172 -9.15 15.01 19.53
CA ASP A 172 -9.39 15.39 18.14
C ASP A 172 -10.69 16.20 17.97
N ALA A 173 -11.69 15.96 18.78
CA ALA A 173 -12.94 16.71 18.76
C ALA A 173 -12.81 18.13 19.30
N LYS A 174 -11.85 18.38 20.20
CA LYS A 174 -11.59 19.67 20.83
C LYS A 174 -10.56 20.51 20.07
N ALA A 175 -9.72 19.88 19.24
CA ALA A 175 -8.60 20.53 18.58
C ALA A 175 -9.04 21.58 17.55
N LEU A 176 -8.40 22.74 17.57
CA LEU A 176 -8.45 23.71 16.50
C LEU A 176 -7.77 23.12 15.25
N ARG A 177 -8.26 23.49 14.07
CA ARG A 177 -7.84 22.89 12.80
C ARG A 177 -7.37 23.93 11.81
N LEU A 178 -6.24 23.66 11.18
CA LEU A 178 -5.73 24.43 10.05
C LEU A 178 -5.57 23.51 8.85
N GLN A 179 -6.41 23.70 7.83
CA GLN A 179 -6.32 23.01 6.56
C GLN A 179 -5.21 23.61 5.71
N VAL A 180 -4.35 22.78 5.15
CA VAL A 180 -3.29 23.16 4.22
C VAL A 180 -3.51 22.41 2.90
N PRO A 181 -4.18 23.02 1.91
CA PRO A 181 -4.40 22.40 0.61
C PRO A 181 -3.09 22.03 -0.07
N ILE A 182 -3.07 20.92 -0.81
CA ILE A 182 -1.83 20.35 -1.40
C ILE A 182 -1.08 21.32 -2.34
N ALA A 183 -1.80 22.21 -3.02
CA ALA A 183 -1.25 23.18 -3.96
C ALA A 183 -0.86 24.52 -3.32
N GLN A 184 -1.11 24.70 -2.03
CA GLN A 184 -0.81 25.95 -1.33
C GLN A 184 0.61 25.94 -0.74
N PRO A 185 1.24 27.12 -0.56
CA PRO A 185 2.48 27.24 0.18
C PRO A 185 2.35 26.72 1.62
N LEU A 186 3.47 26.42 2.25
CA LEU A 186 3.50 26.10 3.68
C LEU A 186 2.95 27.29 4.48
N PRO A 187 2.11 27.05 5.51
CA PRO A 187 1.65 28.13 6.38
C PRO A 187 2.82 28.72 7.15
N ASP A 188 2.87 30.03 7.25
CA ASP A 188 3.86 30.74 8.08
C ASP A 188 3.46 30.76 9.56
N SER A 189 4.42 31.11 10.41
CA SER A 189 4.21 31.17 11.86
C SER A 189 3.14 32.21 12.28
N GLU A 190 2.92 33.30 11.54
CA GLU A 190 1.89 34.28 11.82
C GLU A 190 0.48 33.69 11.57
N SER A 191 0.29 33.01 10.46
CA SER A 191 -0.96 32.31 10.13
C SER A 191 -1.28 31.20 11.14
N ILE A 192 -0.28 30.42 11.54
CA ILE A 192 -0.40 29.39 12.57
C ILE A 192 -0.78 30.01 13.91
N ALA A 193 -0.09 31.05 14.34
CA ALA A 193 -0.37 31.74 15.60
C ALA A 193 -1.80 32.31 15.64
N GLY A 194 -2.26 32.91 14.56
CA GLY A 194 -3.61 33.49 14.48
C GLY A 194 -4.74 32.45 14.48
N LYS A 195 -4.54 31.31 13.85
CA LYS A 195 -5.60 30.30 13.70
C LYS A 195 -5.61 29.23 14.80
N LEU A 196 -4.45 28.82 15.30
CA LEU A 196 -4.32 27.71 16.23
C LEU A 196 -3.96 28.10 17.66
N LEU A 197 -3.29 29.25 17.86
CA LEU A 197 -2.65 29.59 19.13
C LEU A 197 -3.23 30.87 19.78
N ALA A 198 -4.40 31.33 19.36
CA ALA A 198 -5.02 32.53 19.87
C ALA A 198 -5.24 32.50 21.40
N ASP A 199 -5.56 31.33 21.94
CA ASP A 199 -5.86 31.13 23.35
C ASP A 199 -4.60 30.96 24.23
N ILE A 200 -3.40 30.93 23.66
CA ILE A 200 -2.14 30.88 24.42
C ILE A 200 -1.80 32.28 24.96
N ALA A 201 -1.87 32.42 26.28
CA ALA A 201 -1.69 33.71 26.94
C ALA A 201 -0.27 34.28 26.82
N SER A 202 0.77 33.44 26.99
CA SER A 202 2.16 33.88 26.89
C SER A 202 2.56 34.13 25.44
N ALA A 203 2.93 35.35 25.12
CA ALA A 203 3.41 35.74 23.79
C ALA A 203 4.68 34.96 23.39
N THR A 204 5.55 34.68 24.35
CA THR A 204 6.79 33.94 24.15
C THR A 204 6.53 32.50 23.81
N GLN A 205 5.63 31.82 24.55
CA GLN A 205 5.21 30.45 24.27
C GLN A 205 4.48 30.37 22.92
N ARG A 206 3.60 31.34 22.62
CA ARG A 206 2.88 31.40 21.35
C ARG A 206 3.84 31.50 20.16
N ALA A 207 4.86 32.37 20.25
CA ALA A 207 5.87 32.52 19.20
C ALA A 207 6.71 31.21 19.04
N ALA A 208 7.08 30.58 20.16
CA ALA A 208 7.82 29.34 20.16
C ALA A 208 7.00 28.20 19.49
N LEU A 209 5.73 28.03 19.87
CA LEU A 209 4.82 27.04 19.31
C LEU A 209 4.57 27.28 17.81
N ALA A 210 4.31 28.53 17.42
CA ALA A 210 4.08 28.88 16.01
C ALA A 210 5.26 28.50 15.12
N THR A 211 6.47 28.89 15.53
CA THR A 211 7.71 28.56 14.80
C THR A 211 8.00 27.05 14.84
N PHE A 212 7.70 26.38 15.95
CA PHE A 212 7.86 24.93 16.04
C PHE A 212 6.91 24.20 15.08
N ILE A 213 5.63 24.56 15.06
CA ILE A 213 4.62 23.92 14.19
C ILE A 213 4.94 24.19 12.71
N GLU A 214 5.37 25.39 12.34
CA GLU A 214 5.82 25.72 10.99
C GLU A 214 6.96 24.79 10.54
N ARG A 215 8.00 24.65 11.36
CA ARG A 215 9.13 23.75 11.07
C ARG A 215 8.73 22.29 11.09
N LEU A 216 7.88 21.88 12.04
CA LEU A 216 7.37 20.52 12.12
C LEU A 216 6.62 20.15 10.85
N TYR A 217 5.80 21.07 10.32
CA TYR A 217 5.08 20.84 9.07
C TYR A 217 6.03 20.77 7.87
N ALA A 218 7.06 21.61 7.81
CA ALA A 218 8.08 21.51 6.77
C ALA A 218 8.81 20.16 6.78
N VAL A 219 9.19 19.67 7.97
CA VAL A 219 9.79 18.34 8.16
C VAL A 219 8.80 17.22 7.79
N TYR A 220 7.52 17.37 8.16
CA TYR A 220 6.46 16.44 7.79
C TYR A 220 6.37 16.25 6.27
N VAL A 221 6.41 17.34 5.52
CA VAL A 221 6.38 17.34 4.05
C VAL A 221 7.66 16.75 3.46
N ASP A 222 8.83 17.17 3.94
CA ASP A 222 10.13 16.80 3.36
C ASP A 222 10.48 15.32 3.58
N LEU A 223 10.01 14.75 4.68
CA LEU A 223 10.25 13.34 5.02
C LEU A 223 9.10 12.40 4.63
N ASN A 224 8.09 12.89 3.93
CA ASN A 224 6.91 12.13 3.52
C ASN A 224 6.20 11.44 4.70
N PHE A 225 6.01 12.18 5.81
CA PHE A 225 5.08 11.74 6.84
C PHE A 225 3.64 11.76 6.28
N THR A 226 2.81 10.85 6.77
CA THR A 226 1.36 10.81 6.49
C THR A 226 0.52 11.02 7.73
N TYR A 227 1.15 10.87 8.90
CA TYR A 227 0.60 11.12 10.22
C TYR A 227 1.74 11.42 11.19
N LEU A 228 1.56 12.43 12.03
CA LEU A 228 2.48 12.77 13.09
C LEU A 228 1.70 13.40 14.24
N GLU A 229 1.73 12.77 15.40
CA GLU A 229 1.05 13.20 16.62
C GLU A 229 2.07 13.35 17.75
N ILE A 230 2.02 14.45 18.46
CA ILE A 230 2.80 14.70 19.67
C ILE A 230 1.81 14.97 20.80
N ASN A 231 1.79 14.10 21.82
CA ASN A 231 0.88 14.19 22.95
C ASN A 231 1.47 13.53 24.22
N PRO A 232 2.00 14.34 25.17
CA PRO A 232 2.03 15.80 25.16
C PRO A 232 3.27 16.40 24.47
N LEU A 233 3.06 17.60 23.90
CA LEU A 233 4.08 18.57 23.59
C LEU A 233 4.21 19.54 24.75
N VAL A 234 5.42 19.84 25.22
CA VAL A 234 5.65 20.72 26.37
C VAL A 234 6.50 21.91 25.97
N VAL A 235 6.13 23.10 26.43
CA VAL A 235 6.91 24.33 26.25
C VAL A 235 7.29 24.90 27.60
N LEU A 236 8.58 24.83 27.91
CA LEU A 236 9.15 25.32 29.17
C LEU A 236 9.76 26.69 28.98
N GLU A 237 9.33 27.68 29.74
CA GLU A 237 9.98 28.98 29.85
C GLU A 237 11.27 28.86 30.66
N THR A 238 12.32 29.56 30.23
CA THR A 238 13.61 29.55 30.93
C THR A 238 13.72 30.83 31.80
N ALA A 239 14.25 30.67 33.02
CA ALA A 239 14.29 31.75 33.99
C ALA A 239 15.15 32.98 33.60
N ASP A 240 16.09 32.82 32.66
CA ASP A 240 17.11 33.82 32.33
C ASP A 240 16.82 34.59 31.03
N GLY A 241 15.55 34.59 30.56
CA GLY A 241 15.19 35.22 29.28
C GLY A 241 15.76 34.51 28.04
N ALA A 242 16.26 33.30 28.20
CA ALA A 242 16.63 32.45 27.09
C ALA A 242 15.38 31.91 26.36
N LEU A 243 15.55 31.42 25.14
CA LEU A 243 14.45 30.91 24.35
C LEU A 243 13.71 29.74 25.06
N PRO A 244 12.36 29.71 25.00
CA PRO A 244 11.60 28.57 25.53
C PRO A 244 12.06 27.23 24.96
N GLN A 245 12.09 26.20 25.80
CA GLN A 245 12.40 24.84 25.36
C GLN A 245 11.13 24.13 24.91
N VAL A 246 11.13 23.59 23.70
CA VAL A 246 10.05 22.78 23.16
C VAL A 246 10.46 21.30 23.23
N VAL A 247 9.69 20.52 24.01
CA VAL A 247 9.97 19.10 24.28
C VAL A 247 8.78 18.25 23.88
N TYR A 248 8.98 17.23 23.07
CA TYR A 248 7.97 16.26 22.71
C TYR A 248 8.14 14.98 23.53
N LEU A 249 7.19 14.72 24.47
CA LEU A 249 7.31 13.63 25.43
C LEU A 249 6.81 12.29 24.90
N ASP A 250 5.76 12.31 24.07
CA ASP A 250 5.28 11.11 23.39
C ASP A 250 5.00 11.43 21.91
N LEU A 251 5.33 10.51 21.04
CA LEU A 251 5.22 10.70 19.59
C LEU A 251 4.70 9.43 18.92
N ALA A 252 3.69 9.61 18.07
CA ALA A 252 3.21 8.58 17.17
C ALA A 252 3.31 9.07 15.72
N ALA A 253 3.93 8.30 14.84
CA ALA A 253 4.14 8.73 13.47
C ALA A 253 3.98 7.60 12.45
N LYS A 254 3.61 8.00 11.21
CA LYS A 254 3.59 7.13 10.04
C LYS A 254 4.31 7.83 8.89
N LEU A 255 5.09 7.05 8.16
CA LEU A 255 5.73 7.47 6.91
C LEU A 255 5.04 6.83 5.72
N ASP A 256 5.15 7.46 4.57
CA ASP A 256 4.78 6.87 3.31
C ASP A 256 5.88 5.91 2.83
N GLN A 257 5.69 4.60 3.02
CA GLN A 257 6.67 3.60 2.60
C GLN A 257 6.95 3.66 1.09
N THR A 258 5.98 4.08 0.28
CA THR A 258 6.17 4.19 -1.18
C THR A 258 7.11 5.33 -1.57
N ALA A 259 7.37 6.28 -0.65
CA ALA A 259 8.33 7.35 -0.82
C ALA A 259 9.77 6.97 -0.39
N GLU A 260 10.04 5.71 -0.05
CA GLU A 260 11.36 5.24 0.40
C GLU A 260 12.47 5.55 -0.62
N PHE A 261 12.18 5.49 -1.92
CA PHE A 261 13.17 5.81 -2.96
C PHE A 261 13.58 7.29 -2.99
N GLU A 262 12.79 8.20 -2.40
CA GLU A 262 13.08 9.64 -2.30
C GLU A 262 13.60 10.02 -0.92
N SER A 263 13.02 9.47 0.14
CA SER A 263 13.26 9.86 1.52
C SER A 263 14.05 8.85 2.33
N GLY A 264 14.27 7.64 1.81
CA GLY A 264 14.94 6.55 2.52
C GLY A 264 16.33 6.92 3.03
N ASP A 265 17.13 7.61 2.21
CA ASP A 265 18.46 8.11 2.61
C ASP A 265 18.37 9.14 3.74
N LYS A 266 17.35 10.03 3.71
CA LYS A 266 17.10 10.98 4.78
C LYS A 266 16.71 10.27 6.07
N TRP A 267 15.83 9.28 6.00
CA TRP A 267 15.43 8.48 7.16
C TRP A 267 16.62 7.72 7.76
N ALA A 268 17.44 7.10 6.91
CA ALA A 268 18.65 6.38 7.34
C ALA A 268 19.68 7.33 7.98
N LYS A 269 19.90 8.52 7.40
CA LYS A 269 20.85 9.50 7.92
C LYS A 269 20.56 9.90 9.36
N ALA A 270 19.31 10.19 9.70
CA ALA A 270 18.92 10.55 11.06
C ALA A 270 19.14 9.42 12.08
N ARG A 271 19.22 8.18 11.64
CA ARG A 271 19.45 6.96 12.45
C ARG A 271 20.92 6.53 12.49
N SER A 272 21.82 7.26 11.85
CA SER A 272 23.24 6.94 11.86
C SER A 272 23.86 7.16 13.24
N ASP A 273 24.86 6.34 13.60
CA ASP A 273 25.61 6.48 14.86
C ASP A 273 26.28 7.87 14.97
N ALA A 274 26.65 8.45 13.83
CA ALA A 274 27.19 9.81 13.77
C ALA A 274 26.19 10.85 14.29
N VAL A 275 24.93 10.75 13.90
CA VAL A 275 23.87 11.66 14.35
C VAL A 275 23.42 11.34 15.77
N VAL A 276 23.22 10.06 16.08
CA VAL A 276 22.70 9.61 17.38
C VAL A 276 23.69 9.85 18.51
N TYR A 277 24.99 9.58 18.28
CA TYR A 277 26.03 9.64 19.32
C TYR A 277 27.04 10.76 19.11
N GLY A 278 26.89 11.61 18.09
CA GLY A 278 27.76 12.76 17.83
C GLY A 278 29.18 12.35 17.40
N THR A 279 29.37 11.20 16.79
CA THR A 279 30.67 10.74 16.30
C THR A 279 31.06 11.45 15.00
N ALA A 280 32.34 11.77 14.81
CA ALA A 280 32.85 12.67 13.75
C ALA A 280 32.68 12.18 12.29
N ALA A 281 32.08 11.02 12.04
CA ALA A 281 31.80 10.50 10.69
C ALA A 281 30.50 11.06 10.13
N ALA A 282 30.51 12.30 9.69
CA ALA A 282 29.32 13.05 9.20
C ALA A 282 28.63 12.44 7.96
N GLU A 283 29.17 11.40 7.34
CA GLU A 283 28.65 10.76 6.12
C GLU A 283 28.19 9.31 6.33
N ALA A 284 28.19 8.78 7.56
CA ALA A 284 27.72 7.43 7.80
C ALA A 284 26.22 7.32 7.55
N VAL A 285 25.83 6.55 6.55
CA VAL A 285 24.45 6.17 6.31
C VAL A 285 24.04 5.19 7.42
N GLY A 286 22.98 5.53 8.16
CA GLY A 286 22.42 4.64 9.18
C GLY A 286 21.63 3.46 8.57
N PRO A 287 21.05 2.61 9.41
CA PRO A 287 20.23 1.50 8.93
C PRO A 287 18.96 2.03 8.24
N ALA A 288 18.45 1.28 7.26
CA ALA A 288 17.19 1.57 6.60
C ALA A 288 16.03 1.66 7.63
N MET A 289 14.99 2.43 7.31
CA MET A 289 13.83 2.57 8.19
C MET A 289 13.14 1.23 8.39
N ASP A 290 12.87 0.89 9.65
CA ASP A 290 12.12 -0.29 10.03
C ASP A 290 10.64 0.06 10.25
N PHE A 291 9.75 -0.74 9.69
CA PHE A 291 8.30 -0.59 9.84
C PHE A 291 7.75 -1.77 10.65
N PRO A 292 7.72 -1.67 11.97
CA PRO A 292 7.33 -2.77 12.85
C PRO A 292 5.87 -3.17 12.65
N ALA A 293 5.60 -4.45 12.87
CA ALA A 293 4.23 -4.94 12.95
C ALA A 293 3.49 -4.33 14.17
N PRO A 294 2.15 -4.24 14.13
CA PRO A 294 1.36 -3.85 15.30
C PRO A 294 1.66 -4.75 16.50
N PHE A 295 1.60 -4.18 17.70
CA PHE A 295 1.79 -4.94 18.94
C PHE A 295 0.85 -6.15 19.01
N GLY A 296 1.35 -7.26 19.52
CA GLY A 296 0.64 -8.54 19.60
C GLY A 296 0.63 -9.33 18.27
N ARG A 297 1.20 -8.79 17.22
CA ARG A 297 1.30 -9.47 15.92
C ARG A 297 2.76 -9.67 15.51
N GLU A 298 3.37 -10.72 16.00
CA GLU A 298 4.65 -11.16 15.45
C GLU A 298 4.41 -11.91 14.14
N LEU A 299 5.23 -11.61 13.13
CA LEU A 299 5.23 -12.39 11.91
C LEU A 299 5.74 -13.81 12.22
N SER A 300 5.01 -14.79 11.75
CA SER A 300 5.53 -16.16 11.73
C SER A 300 6.73 -16.25 10.78
N ARG A 301 7.50 -17.33 10.89
CA ARG A 301 8.61 -17.60 9.99
C ARG A 301 8.15 -17.65 8.52
N GLU A 302 6.98 -18.20 8.30
CA GLU A 302 6.38 -18.36 6.96
C GLU A 302 5.89 -17.01 6.40
N GLU A 303 5.27 -16.17 7.24
CA GLU A 303 4.87 -14.80 6.84
C GLU A 303 6.10 -13.96 6.49
N ALA A 304 7.16 -14.03 7.32
CA ALA A 304 8.42 -13.33 7.06
C ALA A 304 9.09 -13.81 5.76
N TYR A 305 9.07 -15.12 5.49
CA TYR A 305 9.59 -15.70 4.25
C TYR A 305 8.83 -15.19 3.01
N ILE A 306 7.50 -15.15 3.06
CA ILE A 306 6.71 -14.61 1.94
C ILE A 306 6.93 -13.11 1.77
N GLN A 307 7.08 -12.35 2.87
CA GLN A 307 7.43 -10.92 2.80
C GLN A 307 8.81 -10.70 2.15
N GLU A 308 9.79 -11.54 2.43
CA GLU A 308 11.11 -11.48 1.79
C GLU A 308 11.03 -11.78 0.28
N LEU A 309 10.21 -12.77 -0.11
CA LEU A 309 9.95 -13.07 -1.53
C LEU A 309 9.27 -11.89 -2.22
N ASP A 310 8.29 -11.27 -1.59
CA ASP A 310 7.58 -10.08 -2.08
C ASP A 310 8.55 -8.92 -2.35
N ALA A 311 9.44 -8.64 -1.41
CA ALA A 311 10.42 -7.55 -1.54
C ALA A 311 11.44 -7.74 -2.68
N LYS A 312 11.71 -8.98 -3.07
CA LYS A 312 12.67 -9.33 -4.14
C LYS A 312 12.06 -9.34 -5.53
N THR A 313 10.76 -9.13 -5.67
CA THR A 313 10.04 -9.35 -6.92
C THR A 313 9.20 -8.15 -7.31
N GLY A 314 8.86 -8.03 -8.60
CA GLY A 314 7.84 -7.08 -9.06
C GLY A 314 6.40 -7.62 -8.95
N ALA A 315 6.23 -8.86 -8.46
CA ALA A 315 4.93 -9.45 -8.18
C ALA A 315 4.50 -9.13 -6.74
N SER A 316 3.21 -9.22 -6.44
CA SER A 316 2.67 -9.07 -5.08
C SER A 316 2.41 -10.44 -4.47
N LEU A 317 3.14 -10.76 -3.42
CA LEU A 317 3.01 -11.99 -2.63
C LEU A 317 2.73 -11.61 -1.18
N LYS A 318 1.54 -11.91 -0.68
CA LYS A 318 1.14 -11.57 0.70
C LYS A 318 0.61 -12.81 1.40
N LEU A 319 0.98 -12.99 2.66
CA LEU A 319 0.47 -14.05 3.51
C LEU A 319 0.23 -13.50 4.92
N THR A 320 -0.92 -13.80 5.46
CA THR A 320 -1.28 -13.57 6.86
C THR A 320 -1.90 -14.86 7.39
N ILE A 321 -1.33 -15.41 8.44
CA ILE A 321 -1.89 -16.58 9.14
C ILE A 321 -2.88 -16.08 10.17
N LEU A 322 -4.15 -16.47 10.02
CA LEU A 322 -5.25 -16.08 10.91
C LEU A 322 -5.49 -17.13 11.99
N ASN A 323 -5.53 -18.41 11.59
CA ASN A 323 -5.72 -19.54 12.49
C ASN A 323 -4.93 -20.75 11.99
N LYS A 324 -3.84 -21.11 12.69
CA LYS A 324 -2.98 -22.25 12.33
C LYS A 324 -3.72 -23.59 12.32
N GLU A 325 -4.75 -23.69 13.15
CA GLU A 325 -5.61 -24.87 13.27
C GLU A 325 -6.84 -24.79 12.35
N GLY A 326 -6.96 -23.74 11.55
CA GLY A 326 -8.08 -23.53 10.64
C GLY A 326 -8.19 -24.62 9.58
N ARG A 327 -9.43 -24.92 9.20
CA ARG A 327 -9.76 -25.95 8.19
C ARG A 327 -9.74 -25.41 6.77
N ILE A 328 -9.98 -24.09 6.59
CA ILE A 328 -10.17 -23.47 5.29
C ILE A 328 -8.93 -22.66 4.93
N TRP A 329 -8.22 -23.11 3.91
CA TRP A 329 -7.01 -22.48 3.39
C TRP A 329 -7.29 -21.84 2.04
N THR A 330 -6.68 -20.70 1.77
CA THR A 330 -6.90 -19.94 0.53
C THR A 330 -5.60 -19.64 -0.19
N MET A 331 -5.64 -19.74 -1.51
CA MET A 331 -4.64 -19.23 -2.44
C MET A 331 -5.36 -18.39 -3.48
N VAL A 332 -5.41 -17.09 -3.29
CA VAL A 332 -6.21 -16.21 -4.14
C VAL A 332 -5.32 -15.30 -4.95
N ALA A 333 -5.58 -15.22 -6.24
CA ALA A 333 -4.87 -14.31 -7.13
C ALA A 333 -5.58 -12.96 -7.18
N GLY A 334 -4.92 -11.96 -6.57
CA GLY A 334 -5.37 -10.58 -6.46
C GLY A 334 -5.95 -10.24 -5.09
N GLY A 335 -5.49 -9.12 -4.51
CA GLY A 335 -5.88 -8.67 -3.17
C GLY A 335 -7.36 -8.41 -3.03
N GLY A 336 -7.99 -7.74 -3.99
CA GLY A 336 -9.44 -7.52 -4.00
C GLY A 336 -10.25 -8.82 -4.05
N ALA A 337 -9.82 -9.79 -4.85
CA ALA A 337 -10.43 -11.11 -4.86
C ALA A 337 -10.26 -11.82 -3.51
N SER A 338 -9.10 -11.71 -2.87
CA SER A 338 -8.82 -12.32 -1.57
C SER A 338 -9.77 -11.82 -0.48
N VAL A 339 -10.05 -10.50 -0.45
CA VAL A 339 -11.07 -9.91 0.44
C VAL A 339 -12.43 -10.55 0.19
N VAL A 340 -12.87 -10.58 -1.07
CA VAL A 340 -14.20 -11.11 -1.44
C VAL A 340 -14.35 -12.60 -1.07
N TYR A 341 -13.30 -13.42 -1.25
CA TYR A 341 -13.34 -14.82 -0.82
C TYR A 341 -13.41 -14.94 0.71
N SER A 342 -12.63 -14.16 1.44
CA SER A 342 -12.63 -14.16 2.90
C SER A 342 -13.99 -13.70 3.46
N ASP A 343 -14.58 -12.66 2.89
CA ASP A 343 -15.91 -12.16 3.25
C ASP A 343 -16.99 -13.22 2.96
N ALA A 344 -16.90 -13.91 1.81
CA ALA A 344 -17.84 -14.97 1.49
C ALA A 344 -17.75 -16.16 2.46
N ILE A 345 -16.54 -16.51 2.92
CA ILE A 345 -16.33 -17.55 3.94
C ILE A 345 -16.92 -17.09 5.28
N ALA A 346 -16.67 -15.83 5.68
CA ALA A 346 -17.17 -15.26 6.92
C ALA A 346 -18.69 -15.13 6.93
N ALA A 347 -19.31 -14.68 5.83
CA ALA A 347 -20.75 -14.57 5.66
C ALA A 347 -21.49 -15.91 5.79
N LEU A 348 -20.83 -17.02 5.45
CA LEU A 348 -21.35 -18.38 5.65
C LEU A 348 -21.16 -18.91 7.08
N GLY A 349 -20.61 -18.12 7.99
CA GLY A 349 -20.40 -18.49 9.40
C GLY A 349 -19.08 -19.21 9.70
N PHE A 350 -18.13 -19.28 8.75
CA PHE A 350 -16.87 -20.00 8.89
C PHE A 350 -15.65 -19.11 9.15
N ALA A 351 -15.84 -17.88 9.62
CA ALA A 351 -14.74 -16.94 9.89
C ALA A 351 -13.68 -17.52 10.84
N GLY A 352 -14.09 -18.24 11.89
CA GLY A 352 -13.19 -18.88 12.86
C GLY A 352 -12.39 -20.06 12.30
N GLU A 353 -12.79 -20.62 11.15
CA GLU A 353 -12.12 -21.74 10.49
C GLU A 353 -11.21 -21.29 9.33
N LEU A 354 -11.22 -20.00 8.97
CA LEU A 354 -10.35 -19.44 7.96
C LEU A 354 -8.90 -19.39 8.49
N ALA A 355 -8.03 -20.16 7.85
CA ALA A 355 -6.66 -20.37 8.31
C ALA A 355 -5.71 -19.24 7.90
N ASN A 356 -5.89 -18.69 6.71
CA ASN A 356 -5.02 -17.64 6.17
C ASN A 356 -5.78 -16.64 5.30
N TYR A 357 -5.15 -15.48 5.17
CA TYR A 357 -5.49 -14.45 4.19
C TYR A 357 -4.23 -14.11 3.41
N GLY A 358 -4.35 -13.85 2.12
CA GLY A 358 -3.21 -13.46 1.33
C GLY A 358 -3.49 -13.45 -0.16
N GLU A 359 -2.47 -13.11 -0.95
CA GLU A 359 -2.58 -13.06 -2.40
C GLU A 359 -1.29 -13.45 -3.10
N TYR A 360 -1.43 -13.85 -4.36
CA TYR A 360 -0.36 -13.88 -5.34
C TYR A 360 -0.85 -13.19 -6.61
N SER A 361 -0.24 -12.06 -6.97
CA SER A 361 -0.67 -11.24 -8.10
C SER A 361 0.51 -10.52 -8.77
N GLY A 362 0.26 -9.69 -9.79
CA GLY A 362 1.32 -8.96 -10.49
C GLY A 362 2.19 -9.83 -11.40
N ALA A 363 1.61 -10.87 -12.01
CA ALA A 363 2.29 -11.81 -12.91
C ALA A 363 3.50 -12.53 -12.27
N PRO A 364 3.34 -13.19 -11.11
CA PRO A 364 4.41 -13.96 -10.50
C PRO A 364 4.88 -15.09 -11.43
N SER A 365 6.17 -15.39 -11.39
CA SER A 365 6.76 -16.49 -12.13
C SER A 365 6.31 -17.85 -11.59
N GLU A 366 6.58 -18.92 -12.36
CA GLU A 366 6.36 -20.30 -11.90
C GLU A 366 7.08 -20.60 -10.58
N ALA A 367 8.34 -20.15 -10.43
CA ALA A 367 9.12 -20.35 -9.20
C ALA A 367 8.51 -19.65 -7.99
N GLN A 368 8.05 -18.42 -8.17
CA GLN A 368 7.42 -17.64 -7.10
C GLN A 368 6.09 -18.24 -6.65
N THR A 369 5.24 -18.65 -7.59
CA THR A 369 3.98 -19.33 -7.26
C THR A 369 4.21 -20.71 -6.63
N TYR A 370 5.28 -21.42 -7.00
CA TYR A 370 5.67 -22.66 -6.37
C TYR A 370 6.07 -22.43 -4.90
N GLU A 371 6.96 -21.47 -4.60
CA GLU A 371 7.37 -21.19 -3.22
C GLU A 371 6.20 -20.72 -2.35
N TYR A 372 5.32 -19.86 -2.89
CA TYR A 372 4.11 -19.43 -2.22
C TYR A 372 3.17 -20.62 -1.91
N ALA A 373 2.89 -21.45 -2.91
CA ALA A 373 2.05 -22.62 -2.76
C ALA A 373 2.64 -23.63 -1.77
N LYS A 374 3.95 -23.90 -1.88
CA LYS A 374 4.68 -24.79 -0.97
C LYS A 374 4.56 -24.34 0.48
N THR A 375 4.72 -23.05 0.76
CA THR A 375 4.57 -22.48 2.10
C THR A 375 3.16 -22.71 2.67
N ILE A 376 2.12 -22.51 1.87
CA ILE A 376 0.74 -22.72 2.32
C ILE A 376 0.46 -24.22 2.53
N LEU A 377 0.90 -25.09 1.61
CA LEU A 377 0.70 -26.53 1.72
C LEU A 377 1.45 -27.13 2.91
N ASP A 378 2.65 -26.65 3.20
CA ASP A 378 3.40 -27.05 4.39
C ASP A 378 2.64 -26.71 5.68
N LEU A 379 2.20 -25.45 5.82
CA LEU A 379 1.39 -25.02 6.96
C LEU A 379 0.10 -25.84 7.09
N MET A 380 -0.61 -26.00 5.99
CA MET A 380 -1.89 -26.70 5.93
C MET A 380 -1.80 -28.15 6.34
N THR A 381 -0.71 -28.84 6.02
CA THR A 381 -0.55 -30.29 6.22
C THR A 381 0.13 -30.67 7.54
N ARG A 382 0.57 -29.69 8.35
CA ARG A 382 1.20 -29.93 9.67
C ARG A 382 0.25 -30.54 10.71
N THR A 383 -1.05 -30.25 10.59
CA THR A 383 -2.07 -30.73 11.52
C THR A 383 -3.15 -31.51 10.78
N GLN A 384 -3.77 -32.48 11.47
CA GLN A 384 -4.89 -33.26 10.92
C GLN A 384 -6.20 -32.80 11.57
N ARG A 385 -7.28 -32.88 10.79
CA ARG A 385 -8.66 -32.61 11.26
C ARG A 385 -9.56 -33.75 10.84
N ALA A 386 -10.46 -34.17 11.70
CA ALA A 386 -11.39 -35.27 11.42
C ALA A 386 -12.28 -35.01 10.21
N GLU A 387 -12.69 -33.73 10.04
CA GLU A 387 -13.52 -33.28 8.93
C GLU A 387 -12.73 -33.06 7.63
N GLY A 388 -11.41 -33.28 7.66
CA GLY A 388 -10.51 -32.93 6.57
C GLY A 388 -10.30 -31.40 6.46
N LYS A 389 -9.55 -31.00 5.42
CA LYS A 389 -9.27 -29.59 5.12
C LYS A 389 -9.68 -29.22 3.71
N VAL A 390 -9.87 -27.95 3.48
CA VAL A 390 -10.27 -27.40 2.19
C VAL A 390 -9.26 -26.38 1.73
N LEU A 391 -8.77 -26.53 0.48
CA LEU A 391 -7.96 -25.53 -0.20
C LEU A 391 -8.78 -24.87 -1.31
N ILE A 392 -8.96 -23.57 -1.22
CA ILE A 392 -9.63 -22.76 -2.24
C ILE A 392 -8.56 -22.00 -3.05
N ILE A 393 -8.39 -22.38 -4.31
CA ILE A 393 -7.51 -21.69 -5.26
C ILE A 393 -8.39 -20.78 -6.11
N GLY A 394 -8.46 -19.49 -5.73
CA GLY A 394 -9.41 -18.53 -6.26
C GLY A 394 -8.78 -17.38 -7.03
N GLY A 395 -9.64 -16.52 -7.52
CA GLY A 395 -9.27 -15.29 -8.17
C GLY A 395 -10.34 -14.76 -9.12
N GLY A 396 -10.27 -13.49 -9.47
CA GLY A 396 -11.09 -12.89 -10.50
C GLY A 396 -10.65 -13.30 -11.92
N ILE A 397 -10.93 -12.44 -12.89
CA ILE A 397 -10.39 -12.53 -14.25
C ILE A 397 -9.04 -11.80 -14.22
N ALA A 398 -7.95 -12.52 -14.48
CA ALA A 398 -6.63 -11.90 -14.59
C ALA A 398 -6.58 -11.01 -15.85
N ASN A 399 -6.04 -9.82 -15.71
CA ASN A 399 -5.84 -8.93 -16.84
C ASN A 399 -4.62 -9.36 -17.68
N PHE A 400 -3.45 -9.47 -17.06
CA PHE A 400 -2.19 -9.77 -17.76
C PHE A 400 -1.44 -10.99 -17.19
N THR A 401 -1.81 -11.50 -16.02
CA THR A 401 -1.17 -12.68 -15.43
C THR A 401 -1.51 -13.94 -16.22
N ASN A 402 -0.49 -14.63 -16.72
CA ASN A 402 -0.66 -15.91 -17.40
C ASN A 402 -1.06 -17.01 -16.40
N VAL A 403 -2.31 -17.48 -16.49
CA VAL A 403 -2.88 -18.47 -15.56
C VAL A 403 -2.17 -19.83 -15.69
N ALA A 404 -1.83 -20.25 -16.92
CA ALA A 404 -1.13 -21.52 -17.12
C ALA A 404 0.25 -21.51 -16.44
N THR A 405 1.00 -20.40 -16.53
CA THR A 405 2.32 -20.29 -15.90
C THR A 405 2.22 -20.32 -14.36
N THR A 406 1.29 -19.60 -13.77
CA THR A 406 1.09 -19.63 -12.32
C THR A 406 0.66 -21.01 -11.85
N PHE A 407 -0.19 -21.69 -12.60
CA PHE A 407 -0.63 -23.04 -12.25
C PHE A 407 0.47 -24.09 -12.37
N LYS A 408 1.47 -23.93 -13.24
CA LYS A 408 2.63 -24.84 -13.27
C LYS A 408 3.34 -24.88 -11.91
N GLY A 409 3.56 -23.72 -11.28
CA GLY A 409 4.14 -23.64 -9.94
C GLY A 409 3.27 -24.32 -8.87
N ILE A 410 1.96 -24.03 -8.87
CA ILE A 410 1.01 -24.64 -7.93
C ILE A 410 0.93 -26.16 -8.11
N ILE A 411 0.83 -26.64 -9.34
CA ILE A 411 0.79 -28.08 -9.69
C ILE A 411 2.05 -28.79 -9.19
N ARG A 412 3.20 -28.16 -9.35
CA ARG A 412 4.47 -28.70 -8.85
C ARG A 412 4.45 -28.85 -7.33
N ALA A 413 3.97 -27.86 -6.59
CA ALA A 413 3.83 -27.91 -5.14
C ALA A 413 2.81 -28.99 -4.71
N LEU A 414 1.65 -29.09 -5.36
CA LEU A 414 0.65 -30.11 -5.06
C LEU A 414 1.19 -31.54 -5.27
N LYS A 415 2.00 -31.75 -6.31
CA LYS A 415 2.66 -33.05 -6.55
C LYS A 415 3.66 -33.41 -5.46
N GLU A 416 4.46 -32.43 -5.01
CA GLU A 416 5.44 -32.63 -3.93
C GLU A 416 4.75 -32.99 -2.60
N TYR A 417 3.65 -32.31 -2.27
CA TYR A 417 2.89 -32.53 -1.04
C TYR A 417 1.82 -33.64 -1.14
N ARG A 418 1.79 -34.40 -2.22
CA ARG A 418 0.76 -35.43 -2.49
C ARG A 418 0.43 -36.30 -1.28
N GLN A 419 1.43 -36.89 -0.66
CA GLN A 419 1.22 -37.82 0.46
C GLN A 419 0.64 -37.12 1.69
N ALA A 420 1.13 -35.94 2.00
CA ALA A 420 0.65 -35.13 3.11
C ALA A 420 -0.80 -34.64 2.89
N LEU A 421 -1.15 -34.26 1.67
CA LEU A 421 -2.52 -33.87 1.29
C LEU A 421 -3.51 -35.04 1.43
N ILE A 422 -3.12 -36.24 1.02
CA ILE A 422 -3.94 -37.44 1.20
C ILE A 422 -4.10 -37.78 2.69
N ALA A 423 -3.00 -37.73 3.46
CA ALA A 423 -3.02 -38.04 4.90
C ALA A 423 -3.88 -37.08 5.71
N THR A 424 -3.96 -35.80 5.29
CA THR A 424 -4.77 -34.78 5.93
C THR A 424 -6.17 -34.58 5.33
N ASN A 425 -6.58 -35.49 4.41
CA ASN A 425 -7.89 -35.49 3.74
C ASN A 425 -8.25 -34.12 3.15
N VAL A 426 -7.35 -33.56 2.32
CA VAL A 426 -7.55 -32.24 1.69
C VAL A 426 -8.44 -32.38 0.46
N ARG A 427 -9.38 -31.46 0.30
CA ARG A 427 -10.16 -31.25 -0.93
C ARG A 427 -9.79 -29.89 -1.54
N VAL A 428 -9.58 -29.84 -2.84
CA VAL A 428 -9.14 -28.64 -3.56
C VAL A 428 -10.24 -28.13 -4.47
N PHE A 429 -10.56 -26.86 -4.37
CA PHE A 429 -11.53 -26.18 -5.22
C PHE A 429 -10.84 -25.04 -5.97
N VAL A 430 -10.90 -25.08 -7.29
CA VAL A 430 -10.21 -24.16 -8.18
C VAL A 430 -11.21 -23.36 -9.00
N ARG A 431 -11.08 -22.03 -9.01
CA ARG A 431 -11.81 -21.15 -9.94
C ARG A 431 -10.88 -20.06 -10.46
N ARG A 432 -10.68 -20.00 -11.76
CA ARG A 432 -9.79 -19.02 -12.37
C ARG A 432 -10.23 -18.62 -13.77
N ALA A 433 -9.92 -17.37 -14.15
CA ALA A 433 -10.06 -16.85 -15.50
C ALA A 433 -8.91 -15.88 -15.82
N GLY A 434 -8.68 -15.59 -17.09
CA GLY A 434 -7.62 -14.70 -17.56
C GLY A 434 -6.79 -15.31 -18.69
N PRO A 435 -5.66 -14.72 -19.07
CA PRO A 435 -4.82 -15.24 -20.16
C PRO A 435 -4.41 -16.70 -19.95
N ASN A 436 -4.62 -17.53 -20.97
CA ASN A 436 -4.30 -18.98 -21.00
C ASN A 436 -4.98 -19.79 -19.87
N TRP A 437 -6.16 -19.37 -19.40
CA TRP A 437 -6.89 -20.07 -18.35
C TRP A 437 -7.31 -21.48 -18.76
N GLN A 438 -7.67 -21.69 -20.05
CA GLN A 438 -8.08 -23.00 -20.56
C GLN A 438 -6.98 -24.04 -20.38
N GLU A 439 -5.74 -23.71 -20.76
CA GLU A 439 -4.56 -24.56 -20.57
C GLU A 439 -4.32 -24.85 -19.09
N GLY A 440 -4.33 -23.79 -18.26
CA GLY A 440 -4.10 -23.91 -16.83
C GLY A 440 -5.15 -24.78 -16.13
N LEU A 441 -6.44 -24.57 -16.40
CA LEU A 441 -7.52 -25.37 -15.81
C LEU A 441 -7.52 -26.81 -16.31
N ARG A 442 -7.17 -27.05 -17.58
CA ARG A 442 -7.01 -28.41 -18.11
C ARG A 442 -5.91 -29.17 -17.35
N ALA A 443 -4.72 -28.56 -17.21
CA ALA A 443 -3.62 -29.15 -16.47
C ALA A 443 -3.99 -29.45 -14.99
N MET A 444 -4.82 -28.62 -14.37
CA MET A 444 -5.29 -28.83 -13.00
C MET A 444 -6.30 -30.01 -12.92
N ARG A 445 -7.19 -30.19 -13.93
CA ARG A 445 -8.09 -31.34 -14.01
C ARG A 445 -7.33 -32.65 -14.19
N GLU A 446 -6.37 -32.69 -15.13
CA GLU A 446 -5.49 -33.82 -15.37
C GLU A 446 -4.70 -34.21 -14.10
N LEU A 447 -4.26 -33.21 -13.33
CA LEU A 447 -3.64 -33.46 -12.03
C LEU A 447 -4.62 -34.16 -11.07
N GLY A 448 -5.88 -33.72 -11.01
CA GLY A 448 -6.91 -34.33 -10.15
C GLY A 448 -7.12 -35.82 -10.40
N GLU A 449 -6.99 -36.27 -11.65
CA GLU A 449 -7.12 -37.70 -12.02
C GLU A 449 -5.97 -38.55 -11.49
N THR A 450 -4.78 -37.98 -11.29
CA THR A 450 -3.55 -38.71 -10.96
C THR A 450 -3.05 -38.48 -9.53
N LEU A 451 -3.44 -37.38 -8.88
CA LEU A 451 -2.92 -37.01 -7.58
C LEU A 451 -3.48 -37.87 -6.43
N GLY A 452 -4.70 -38.37 -6.57
CA GLY A 452 -5.41 -39.11 -5.50
C GLY A 452 -6.01 -38.18 -4.44
N VAL A 453 -6.17 -36.88 -4.78
CA VAL A 453 -6.82 -35.85 -3.97
C VAL A 453 -7.98 -35.30 -4.77
N GLU A 454 -9.13 -35.06 -4.13
CA GLU A 454 -10.29 -34.47 -4.81
C GLU A 454 -9.98 -33.06 -5.28
N ILE A 455 -9.94 -32.80 -6.59
CA ILE A 455 -9.76 -31.47 -7.20
C ILE A 455 -10.96 -31.15 -8.09
N ARG A 456 -11.70 -30.09 -7.73
CA ARG A 456 -12.82 -29.58 -8.53
C ARG A 456 -12.44 -28.28 -9.20
N VAL A 457 -12.61 -28.20 -10.53
CA VAL A 457 -12.08 -27.11 -11.35
C VAL A 457 -13.19 -26.42 -12.13
N TYR A 458 -13.32 -25.10 -11.91
CA TYR A 458 -14.31 -24.21 -12.49
C TYR A 458 -13.63 -23.07 -13.26
N GLY A 459 -14.26 -22.58 -14.32
CA GLY A 459 -13.79 -21.50 -15.16
C GLY A 459 -14.60 -20.20 -14.98
N PRO A 460 -14.46 -19.28 -15.96
CA PRO A 460 -15.14 -17.97 -15.92
C PRO A 460 -16.67 -18.05 -15.96
N GLU A 461 -17.22 -19.15 -16.42
CA GLU A 461 -18.66 -19.44 -16.43
C GLU A 461 -19.26 -19.55 -15.02
N THR A 462 -18.42 -19.77 -14.01
CA THR A 462 -18.82 -19.86 -12.60
C THR A 462 -18.57 -18.54 -11.90
N HIS A 463 -19.56 -18.02 -11.16
CA HIS A 463 -19.40 -16.81 -10.37
C HIS A 463 -18.19 -16.91 -9.44
N VAL A 464 -17.51 -15.78 -9.21
CA VAL A 464 -16.22 -15.74 -8.49
C VAL A 464 -16.28 -16.38 -7.10
N THR A 465 -17.35 -16.18 -6.35
CA THR A 465 -17.53 -16.73 -5.00
C THR A 465 -18.30 -18.05 -4.95
N ALA A 466 -18.86 -18.53 -6.07
CA ALA A 466 -19.72 -19.72 -6.07
C ALA A 466 -19.01 -21.01 -5.60
N ILE A 467 -17.67 -21.07 -5.75
CA ILE A 467 -16.89 -22.20 -5.25
C ILE A 467 -16.79 -22.23 -3.71
N VAL A 468 -17.05 -21.12 -3.01
CA VAL A 468 -16.97 -21.07 -1.54
C VAL A 468 -18.05 -21.94 -0.90
N PRO A 469 -19.36 -21.74 -1.15
CA PRO A 469 -20.39 -22.61 -0.58
C PRO A 469 -20.25 -24.06 -1.05
N LEU A 470 -19.73 -24.33 -2.25
CA LEU A 470 -19.42 -25.70 -2.72
C LEU A 470 -18.32 -26.34 -1.88
N ALA A 471 -17.23 -25.62 -1.65
CA ALA A 471 -16.09 -26.08 -0.87
C ALA A 471 -16.45 -26.36 0.59
N LEU A 472 -17.39 -25.57 1.14
CA LEU A 472 -17.85 -25.69 2.52
C LEU A 472 -19.04 -26.64 2.69
N GLY A 473 -19.51 -27.27 1.60
CA GLY A 473 -20.63 -28.22 1.64
C GLY A 473 -22.00 -27.56 1.83
N GLN A 474 -22.10 -26.25 1.62
CA GLN A 474 -23.35 -25.48 1.76
C GLN A 474 -24.15 -25.39 0.45
N ALA A 475 -23.60 -25.81 -0.67
CA ALA A 475 -24.26 -25.87 -1.97
C ALA A 475 -23.88 -27.14 -2.74
N SER A 476 -24.78 -27.60 -3.61
CA SER A 476 -24.49 -28.68 -4.57
C SER A 476 -23.99 -28.10 -5.91
N PRO A 477 -23.22 -28.87 -6.69
CA PRO A 477 -22.78 -28.44 -8.02
C PRO A 477 -23.94 -28.09 -8.98
N ALA A 478 -25.09 -28.76 -8.84
CA ALA A 478 -26.28 -28.49 -9.64
C ALA A 478 -26.91 -27.11 -9.33
N ALA A 479 -26.88 -26.70 -8.07
CA ALA A 479 -27.43 -25.41 -7.65
C ALA A 479 -26.61 -24.22 -8.19
N VAL A 480 -25.29 -24.36 -8.30
CA VAL A 480 -24.41 -23.31 -8.81
C VAL A 480 -24.58 -23.09 -10.32
N GLY A 481 -24.81 -24.15 -11.08
CA GLY A 481 -25.08 -24.06 -12.52
C GLY A 481 -26.47 -23.47 -12.87
N ALA A 482 -27.45 -23.65 -12.03
CA ALA A 482 -28.82 -23.12 -12.23
C ALA A 482 -28.90 -21.62 -11.94
N GLY A 483 -28.27 -21.13 -10.85
CA GLY A 483 -28.34 -19.73 -10.44
C GLY A 483 -27.71 -18.75 -11.42
N PHE A 484 -26.72 -19.17 -12.21
CA PHE A 484 -26.08 -18.31 -13.21
C PHE A 484 -26.98 -18.15 -14.46
N ARG A 485 -27.72 -19.18 -14.87
CA ARG A 485 -28.67 -19.10 -15.98
C ARG A 485 -29.86 -18.21 -15.65
N ASP A 486 -30.37 -18.27 -14.42
CA ASP A 486 -31.49 -17.43 -13.97
C ASP A 486 -31.11 -15.94 -13.81
N SER A 487 -29.89 -15.63 -13.41
CA SER A 487 -29.41 -14.24 -13.29
C SER A 487 -29.18 -13.58 -14.65
N LEU A 488 -28.73 -14.35 -15.65
CA LEU A 488 -28.61 -13.84 -17.04
C LEU A 488 -29.99 -13.64 -17.68
N ALA A 489 -30.92 -14.55 -17.46
CA ALA A 489 -32.29 -14.44 -17.99
C ALA A 489 -33.05 -13.25 -17.43
N LYS A 490 -32.75 -12.83 -16.20
CA LYS A 490 -33.35 -11.64 -15.57
C LYS A 490 -32.72 -10.29 -15.98
N GLN A 491 -31.56 -10.33 -16.65
CA GLN A 491 -30.86 -9.10 -17.11
C GLN A 491 -31.10 -8.75 -18.59
N ILE A 492 -31.78 -9.59 -19.34
CA ILE A 492 -32.17 -9.30 -20.73
C ILE A 492 -33.65 -8.82 -20.68
N PRO A 493 -33.96 -7.55 -21.01
CA PRO A 493 -35.35 -7.12 -21.15
C PRO A 493 -35.99 -7.89 -22.31
N ASP A 494 -37.17 -8.44 -22.07
CA ASP A 494 -37.98 -9.12 -23.06
C ASP A 494 -38.34 -8.15 -24.22
N SER A 495 -37.55 -8.21 -25.30
CA SER A 495 -37.87 -7.55 -26.56
C SER A 495 -38.16 -8.61 -27.62
N THR A 496 -39.20 -9.42 -27.38
CA THR A 496 -39.80 -10.24 -28.45
C THR A 496 -41.31 -10.26 -28.32
N ALA A 497 -41.92 -9.29 -28.96
CA ALA A 497 -43.24 -9.51 -29.51
C ALA A 497 -43.08 -9.59 -31.03
N ALA A 498 -43.52 -10.73 -31.56
CA ALA A 498 -43.89 -11.02 -32.96
C ALA A 498 -42.79 -11.27 -34.00
N SER A 499 -42.59 -12.52 -34.42
CA SER A 499 -43.07 -13.06 -35.71
C SER A 499 -42.49 -14.46 -35.97
N SER A 500 -43.28 -15.28 -36.62
CA SER A 500 -43.22 -16.71 -36.89
C SER A 500 -42.07 -17.16 -37.82
N PRO A 501 -41.78 -18.47 -37.93
CA PRO A 501 -40.51 -19.00 -38.44
C PRO A 501 -40.49 -19.13 -39.96
N GLY A 502 -39.41 -18.62 -40.58
CA GLY A 502 -39.06 -18.88 -41.99
C GLY A 502 -37.87 -19.82 -42.06
N THR A 503 -37.93 -20.76 -42.98
CA THR A 503 -37.01 -21.84 -43.36
C THR A 503 -35.56 -21.39 -43.57
N PRO A 504 -34.53 -22.19 -43.30
CA PRO A 504 -33.16 -21.80 -43.46
C PRO A 504 -32.70 -21.74 -44.92
N ALA A 505 -32.14 -20.63 -45.33
CA ALA A 505 -31.46 -20.47 -46.59
C ALA A 505 -29.97 -20.82 -46.48
N THR A 506 -29.50 -21.62 -47.41
CA THR A 506 -28.09 -22.03 -47.60
C THR A 506 -27.16 -20.82 -47.79
N MET A 507 -26.06 -20.80 -47.05
CA MET A 507 -24.96 -19.85 -47.23
C MET A 507 -24.12 -20.26 -48.44
N ASP A 508 -24.12 -19.40 -49.49
CA ASP A 508 -23.12 -19.41 -50.54
C ASP A 508 -21.85 -18.69 -50.07
N ILE A 509 -20.72 -19.38 -50.15
CA ILE A 509 -19.39 -18.84 -49.88
C ILE A 509 -18.92 -18.10 -51.14
N ALA A 510 -18.88 -16.77 -51.09
CA ALA A 510 -18.30 -15.95 -52.14
C ALA A 510 -16.83 -15.63 -51.85
N ASP A 511 -16.02 -15.79 -52.88
CA ASP A 511 -14.59 -15.62 -53.03
C ASP A 511 -14.03 -14.23 -52.60
N PRO A 512 -12.96 -14.12 -51.76
CA PRO A 512 -12.45 -12.86 -51.25
C PRO A 512 -11.32 -12.22 -52.04
N LEU A 513 -11.44 -12.13 -53.35
CA LEU A 513 -10.41 -11.47 -54.21
C LEU A 513 -11.01 -10.41 -55.13
N GLN A 514 -11.46 -9.30 -54.56
CA GLN A 514 -11.53 -8.00 -55.29
C GLN A 514 -12.02 -6.87 -54.38
N SER A 515 -11.07 -6.07 -53.83
CA SER A 515 -11.28 -4.65 -53.59
C SER A 515 -9.94 -3.94 -53.33
N ARG A 516 -9.61 -3.04 -54.27
CA ARG A 516 -8.51 -2.08 -54.19
C ARG A 516 -8.73 -1.10 -53.04
N PRO A 517 -7.66 -0.54 -52.42
CA PRO A 517 -7.79 0.43 -51.35
C PRO A 517 -8.34 1.76 -51.88
N ALA A 518 -9.41 2.24 -51.26
CA ALA A 518 -9.92 3.59 -51.52
C ALA A 518 -9.07 4.62 -50.76
N VAL A 519 -8.66 5.63 -51.51
CA VAL A 519 -7.97 6.84 -51.02
C VAL A 519 -8.89 7.57 -50.02
N VAL A 520 -8.41 7.82 -48.82
CA VAL A 520 -9.12 8.56 -47.76
C VAL A 520 -9.19 10.04 -48.17
N ALA A 521 -10.40 10.55 -48.33
CA ALA A 521 -10.68 11.98 -48.49
C ALA A 521 -10.75 12.68 -47.11
N PRO A 522 -10.44 13.99 -47.03
CA PRO A 522 -10.02 14.64 -45.80
C PRO A 522 -11.13 14.95 -44.79
N ALA A 523 -10.71 15.06 -43.55
CA ALA A 523 -11.35 15.19 -42.27
C ALA A 523 -12.48 16.24 -42.04
N ALA A 524 -12.91 16.98 -43.06
CA ALA A 524 -13.93 18.03 -42.88
C ALA A 524 -15.38 17.52 -42.72
N ALA A 525 -15.69 16.30 -43.18
CA ALA A 525 -17.03 15.74 -43.08
C ALA A 525 -17.30 15.08 -41.68
N ALA A 526 -16.26 14.63 -41.00
CA ALA A 526 -16.35 14.05 -39.67
C ALA A 526 -16.59 15.10 -38.58
N ALA A 527 -16.08 16.32 -38.77
CA ALA A 527 -16.28 17.44 -37.83
C ALA A 527 -17.72 17.96 -37.82
N ALA A 528 -18.42 17.92 -38.98
CA ALA A 528 -19.82 18.35 -39.08
C ALA A 528 -20.80 17.35 -38.45
N ALA A 529 -20.50 16.05 -38.49
CA ALA A 529 -21.33 15.01 -37.82
C ALA A 529 -21.15 15.02 -36.30
N ALA A 530 -19.98 15.37 -35.80
CA ALA A 530 -19.72 15.51 -34.35
C ALA A 530 -20.42 16.74 -33.76
N ALA A 531 -20.56 17.84 -34.49
CA ALA A 531 -21.28 19.04 -34.07
C ALA A 531 -22.80 18.85 -34.02
N ALA A 532 -23.38 17.96 -34.82
CA ALA A 532 -24.82 17.68 -34.84
C ALA A 532 -25.25 16.72 -33.70
N ALA A 533 -24.35 15.90 -33.16
CA ALA A 533 -24.61 15.02 -32.03
C ALA A 533 -24.53 15.74 -30.68
N ALA A 534 -24.02 16.97 -30.63
CA ALA A 534 -23.81 17.74 -29.41
C ALA A 534 -25.03 18.52 -28.91
N THR A 535 -26.18 18.50 -29.62
CA THR A 535 -27.39 19.33 -29.29
C THR A 535 -28.50 18.59 -28.59
N ALA A 536 -28.33 17.34 -28.16
CA ALA A 536 -29.27 16.60 -27.33
C ALA A 536 -28.55 15.96 -26.13
N ALA A 537 -27.92 16.74 -25.30
CA ALA A 537 -27.30 16.24 -24.08
C ALA A 537 -28.19 16.55 -22.88
N ASP A 538 -28.68 15.50 -22.27
CA ASP A 538 -29.04 15.46 -20.85
C ASP A 538 -27.92 16.12 -20.01
N ASP A 539 -28.31 16.86 -18.97
CA ASP A 539 -27.52 17.65 -18.03
C ASP A 539 -26.50 16.81 -17.20
N LYS A 540 -25.84 15.83 -17.82
CA LYS A 540 -24.80 15.02 -17.19
C LYS A 540 -23.45 15.70 -17.36
N PRO A 541 -22.65 15.82 -16.27
CA PRO A 541 -21.31 16.43 -16.34
C PRO A 541 -20.44 15.73 -17.38
N SER A 542 -19.64 16.49 -18.11
CA SER A 542 -18.80 16.01 -19.25
C SER A 542 -17.83 14.87 -18.92
N TRP A 543 -17.54 14.64 -17.64
CA TRP A 543 -16.69 13.53 -17.16
C TRP A 543 -17.43 12.16 -17.15
N TYR A 544 -18.75 12.13 -17.33
CA TYR A 544 -19.53 10.89 -17.23
C TYR A 544 -19.42 9.96 -18.45
N ALA A 545 -18.91 10.45 -19.58
CA ALA A 545 -18.60 9.64 -20.75
C ALA A 545 -17.19 9.95 -21.26
N PRO A 546 -16.14 9.61 -20.50
CA PRO A 546 -14.76 9.95 -20.83
C PRO A 546 -14.27 9.26 -22.10
N PHE A 547 -14.89 8.14 -22.49
CA PHE A 547 -14.48 7.34 -23.64
C PHE A 547 -15.62 7.20 -24.67
N THR A 548 -15.25 7.32 -25.94
CA THR A 548 -16.15 7.17 -27.08
C THR A 548 -15.56 6.18 -28.10
N ALA A 549 -16.33 5.85 -29.14
CA ALA A 549 -15.81 5.07 -30.25
C ALA A 549 -14.62 5.76 -30.98
N ASN A 550 -14.47 7.07 -30.82
CA ASN A 550 -13.41 7.86 -31.45
C ASN A 550 -12.21 8.14 -30.51
N THR A 551 -12.29 7.77 -29.22
CA THR A 551 -11.20 7.96 -28.28
C THR A 551 -9.93 7.29 -28.76
N ARG A 552 -8.82 8.04 -28.76
CA ARG A 552 -7.49 7.56 -29.13
C ARG A 552 -6.49 7.81 -28.01
N ALA A 553 -5.54 6.89 -27.87
CA ALA A 553 -4.57 6.90 -26.78
C ALA A 553 -3.13 6.98 -27.28
N ILE A 554 -2.33 7.77 -26.59
CA ILE A 554 -0.87 7.69 -26.63
C ILE A 554 -0.44 6.71 -25.52
N VAL A 555 0.41 5.73 -25.86
CA VAL A 555 0.97 4.82 -24.84
C VAL A 555 2.38 5.29 -24.49
N TYR A 556 2.56 5.77 -23.26
CA TYR A 556 3.85 6.20 -22.75
C TYR A 556 4.59 5.05 -22.07
N GLY A 557 5.70 4.64 -22.66
CA GLY A 557 6.48 3.46 -22.29
C GLY A 557 6.51 2.43 -23.42
N MET A 558 7.62 1.69 -23.53
CA MET A 558 7.77 0.62 -24.53
C MET A 558 7.04 -0.64 -24.04
N GLN A 559 5.74 -0.74 -24.35
CA GLN A 559 4.85 -1.82 -23.91
C GLN A 559 4.19 -2.56 -25.09
N PRO A 560 4.97 -3.27 -25.93
CA PRO A 560 4.44 -3.88 -27.16
C PRO A 560 3.28 -4.87 -26.91
N ARG A 561 3.33 -5.62 -25.80
CA ARG A 561 2.26 -6.59 -25.46
C ARG A 561 0.95 -5.90 -25.10
N ALA A 562 1.00 -4.81 -24.33
CA ALA A 562 -0.19 -4.04 -23.99
C ALA A 562 -0.80 -3.40 -25.25
N VAL A 563 0.03 -2.81 -26.10
CA VAL A 563 -0.39 -2.21 -27.37
C VAL A 563 -1.01 -3.27 -28.28
N GLN A 564 -0.38 -4.45 -28.44
CA GLN A 564 -0.96 -5.53 -29.25
C GLN A 564 -2.31 -5.96 -28.70
N GLY A 565 -2.46 -6.11 -27.36
CA GLY A 565 -3.73 -6.46 -26.76
C GLY A 565 -4.83 -5.41 -26.98
N MET A 566 -4.49 -4.13 -27.00
CA MET A 566 -5.43 -3.04 -27.37
C MET A 566 -5.86 -3.15 -28.83
N LEU A 567 -4.92 -3.39 -29.73
CA LEU A 567 -5.20 -3.57 -31.17
C LEU A 567 -6.07 -4.81 -31.44
N ASP A 568 -5.81 -5.92 -30.76
CA ASP A 568 -6.62 -7.15 -30.86
C ASP A 568 -8.05 -6.90 -30.40
N PHE A 569 -8.22 -6.18 -29.29
CA PHE A 569 -9.55 -5.78 -28.78
C PHE A 569 -10.28 -4.86 -29.77
N ASP A 570 -9.60 -3.85 -30.30
CA ASP A 570 -10.14 -2.94 -31.30
C ASP A 570 -10.61 -3.69 -32.56
N PHE A 571 -9.81 -4.66 -33.02
CA PHE A 571 -10.16 -5.49 -34.15
C PHE A 571 -11.42 -6.34 -33.92
N ILE A 572 -11.52 -6.97 -32.72
CA ILE A 572 -12.69 -7.75 -32.31
C ILE A 572 -13.93 -6.85 -32.22
N CYS A 573 -13.77 -5.64 -31.69
CA CYS A 573 -14.84 -4.63 -31.61
C CYS A 573 -15.18 -3.96 -32.95
N LYS A 574 -14.52 -4.37 -34.05
CA LYS A 574 -14.71 -3.83 -35.40
C LYS A 574 -14.49 -2.33 -35.48
N ARG A 575 -13.52 -1.79 -34.75
CA ARG A 575 -13.12 -0.39 -34.91
C ARG A 575 -12.54 -0.18 -36.30
N THR A 576 -12.81 0.99 -36.88
CA THR A 576 -12.25 1.37 -38.19
C THR A 576 -10.86 1.98 -38.07
N VAL A 577 -10.53 2.55 -36.92
CA VAL A 577 -9.24 3.16 -36.58
C VAL A 577 -8.76 2.63 -35.25
N PRO A 578 -7.47 2.27 -35.13
CA PRO A 578 -6.90 1.83 -33.86
C PRO A 578 -7.09 2.85 -32.73
N SER A 579 -7.42 2.37 -31.52
CA SER A 579 -7.46 3.21 -30.34
C SER A 579 -6.07 3.69 -29.92
N VAL A 580 -5.01 2.95 -30.25
CA VAL A 580 -3.63 3.39 -30.06
C VAL A 580 -3.19 4.26 -31.23
N ALA A 581 -2.88 5.53 -30.95
CA ALA A 581 -2.38 6.48 -31.92
C ALA A 581 -0.87 6.28 -32.20
N CYS A 582 -0.10 6.25 -31.13
CA CYS A 582 1.35 6.10 -31.14
C CYS A 582 1.87 5.64 -29.78
N MET A 583 3.17 5.38 -29.70
CA MET A 583 3.90 5.16 -28.45
C MET A 583 4.89 6.30 -28.21
N VAL A 584 5.23 6.55 -26.93
CA VAL A 584 6.30 7.46 -26.52
C VAL A 584 7.32 6.68 -25.70
N TYR A 585 8.58 6.76 -26.09
CA TYR A 585 9.69 6.12 -25.38
C TYR A 585 10.91 7.03 -25.30
N PRO A 586 11.10 7.79 -24.20
CA PRO A 586 12.16 8.81 -24.09
C PRO A 586 13.59 8.27 -24.15
N PHE A 587 13.77 6.96 -23.94
CA PHE A 587 15.10 6.34 -23.92
C PHE A 587 15.57 5.81 -25.29
N GLY A 588 14.82 6.09 -26.35
CA GLY A 588 15.14 5.69 -27.72
C GLY A 588 14.92 6.84 -28.72
N GLY A 589 15.43 6.69 -29.94
CA GLY A 589 15.12 7.62 -31.04
C GLY A 589 13.75 7.32 -31.66
N ASN A 590 13.24 8.25 -32.46
CA ASN A 590 12.01 8.04 -33.24
C ASN A 590 12.17 6.84 -34.17
N HIS A 591 11.20 5.95 -34.16
CA HIS A 591 11.17 4.76 -35.02
C HIS A 591 9.74 4.26 -35.22
N VAL A 592 9.59 3.16 -35.89
CA VAL A 592 8.29 2.52 -36.14
C VAL A 592 8.32 1.12 -35.56
N GLN A 593 7.30 0.78 -34.80
CA GLN A 593 7.14 -0.55 -34.20
C GLN A 593 6.07 -1.34 -34.95
N LYS A 594 6.39 -2.61 -35.31
CA LYS A 594 5.48 -3.52 -36.00
C LYS A 594 4.51 -4.18 -35.00
N PHE A 595 3.24 -4.23 -35.41
CA PHE A 595 2.13 -4.89 -34.74
C PHE A 595 1.24 -5.62 -35.72
N TYR A 596 0.15 -6.21 -35.23
CA TYR A 596 -0.86 -6.87 -36.06
C TYR A 596 -2.24 -6.25 -35.80
N TRP A 597 -2.99 -6.05 -36.87
CA TRP A 597 -4.40 -5.68 -36.87
C TRP A 597 -5.18 -6.87 -37.43
N GLY A 598 -5.69 -7.74 -36.58
CA GLY A 598 -6.17 -9.05 -36.97
C GLY A 598 -5.07 -9.89 -37.60
N THR A 599 -5.21 -10.18 -38.91
CA THR A 599 -4.21 -10.92 -39.71
C THR A 599 -3.26 -10.06 -40.51
N GLN A 600 -3.42 -8.72 -40.45
CA GLN A 600 -2.61 -7.79 -41.24
C GLN A 600 -1.54 -7.13 -40.37
N GLU A 601 -0.35 -6.93 -40.94
CA GLU A 601 0.69 -6.14 -40.29
C GLU A 601 0.30 -4.65 -40.29
N THR A 602 0.51 -4.01 -39.14
CA THR A 602 0.36 -2.55 -39.00
C THR A 602 1.60 -1.97 -38.33
N LEU A 603 1.88 -0.72 -38.61
CA LEU A 603 3.03 0.00 -38.08
C LEU A 603 2.54 1.16 -37.22
N LEU A 604 3.01 1.23 -35.98
CA LEU A 604 2.74 2.37 -35.10
C LEU A 604 4.04 3.17 -34.90
N PRO A 605 3.98 4.50 -34.98
CA PRO A 605 5.14 5.34 -34.69
C PRO A 605 5.44 5.36 -33.19
N VAL A 606 6.72 5.43 -32.87
CA VAL A 606 7.27 5.60 -31.54
C VAL A 606 8.08 6.88 -31.54
N PHE A 607 7.73 7.80 -30.63
CA PHE A 607 8.40 9.09 -30.49
C PHE A 607 9.28 9.12 -29.23
N ALA A 608 10.38 9.85 -29.32
CA ALA A 608 11.22 10.13 -28.15
C ALA A 608 10.61 11.22 -27.25
N SER A 609 9.74 12.07 -27.79
CA SER A 609 9.13 13.21 -27.09
C SER A 609 7.61 13.11 -27.06
N LEU A 610 7.03 13.34 -25.89
CA LEU A 610 5.58 13.41 -25.73
C LEU A 610 4.98 14.60 -26.48
N ALA A 611 5.65 15.75 -26.46
CA ALA A 611 5.20 16.94 -27.17
C ALA A 611 5.15 16.72 -28.68
N GLU A 612 6.13 16.01 -29.25
CA GLU A 612 6.14 15.64 -30.68
C GLU A 612 4.98 14.69 -30.99
N ALA A 613 4.78 13.65 -30.19
CA ALA A 613 3.69 12.70 -30.33
C ALA A 613 2.32 13.41 -30.31
N ALA A 614 2.11 14.28 -29.34
CA ALA A 614 0.87 15.05 -29.17
C ALA A 614 0.62 16.01 -30.35
N SER A 615 1.67 16.61 -30.90
CA SER A 615 1.58 17.46 -32.11
C SER A 615 1.20 16.67 -33.37
N GLN A 616 1.72 15.45 -33.53
CA GLN A 616 1.42 14.60 -34.69
C GLN A 616 0.04 13.92 -34.56
N PHE A 617 -0.47 13.72 -33.34
CA PHE A 617 -1.76 13.09 -33.05
C PHE A 617 -2.64 13.99 -32.18
N PRO A 618 -3.11 15.13 -32.72
CA PRO A 618 -3.94 16.08 -31.97
C PRO A 618 -5.33 15.51 -31.58
N ASP A 619 -5.73 14.41 -32.21
CA ASP A 619 -6.97 13.67 -31.92
C ASP A 619 -6.80 12.61 -30.80
N ALA A 620 -5.61 12.43 -30.28
CA ALA A 620 -5.38 11.58 -29.11
C ALA A 620 -5.67 12.37 -27.83
N ASP A 621 -6.70 11.96 -27.10
CA ASP A 621 -7.23 12.61 -25.90
C ASP A 621 -6.97 11.82 -24.61
N VAL A 622 -6.34 10.64 -24.72
CA VAL A 622 -5.98 9.76 -23.61
C VAL A 622 -4.48 9.47 -23.62
N VAL A 623 -3.85 9.42 -22.45
CA VAL A 623 -2.50 8.85 -22.31
C VAL A 623 -2.57 7.67 -21.32
N VAL A 624 -2.00 6.52 -21.74
CA VAL A 624 -1.77 5.38 -20.84
C VAL A 624 -0.30 5.41 -20.43
N ASN A 625 -0.05 5.77 -19.17
CA ASN A 625 1.29 6.01 -18.64
C ASN A 625 1.84 4.78 -17.91
N PHE A 626 2.83 4.13 -18.52
CA PHE A 626 3.58 3.00 -17.96
C PHE A 626 4.93 3.42 -17.34
N ALA A 627 5.14 4.71 -17.08
CA ALA A 627 6.32 5.15 -16.35
C ALA A 627 6.40 4.51 -14.96
N SER A 628 7.60 4.26 -14.47
CA SER A 628 7.79 3.69 -13.12
C SER A 628 7.35 4.67 -12.02
N CYS A 629 7.14 4.18 -10.78
CA CYS A 629 6.80 5.02 -9.63
C CYS A 629 7.78 6.19 -9.42
N ARG A 630 9.05 6.05 -9.84
CA ARG A 630 10.08 7.10 -9.73
C ARG A 630 9.92 8.23 -10.75
N SER A 631 9.34 7.96 -11.91
CA SER A 631 9.24 8.93 -13.03
C SER A 631 7.80 9.33 -13.38
N VAL A 632 6.81 8.64 -12.82
CA VAL A 632 5.39 8.84 -13.15
C VAL A 632 4.90 10.23 -12.79
N PHE A 633 5.38 10.84 -11.72
CA PHE A 633 4.99 12.19 -11.33
C PHE A 633 5.39 13.23 -12.39
N ALA A 634 6.67 13.21 -12.79
CA ALA A 634 7.18 14.14 -13.81
C ALA A 634 6.49 13.93 -15.16
N SER A 635 6.40 12.69 -15.64
CA SER A 635 5.77 12.38 -16.92
C SER A 635 4.27 12.71 -16.95
N THR A 636 3.54 12.43 -15.84
CA THR A 636 2.11 12.77 -15.78
C THR A 636 1.89 14.28 -15.71
N SER A 637 2.74 15.03 -14.99
CA SER A 637 2.66 16.50 -14.96
C SER A 637 2.86 17.10 -16.37
N GLU A 638 3.77 16.54 -17.17
CA GLU A 638 3.95 16.92 -18.58
C GLU A 638 2.68 16.61 -19.41
N MET A 639 2.07 15.44 -19.21
CA MET A 639 0.83 15.03 -19.90
C MET A 639 -0.34 15.95 -19.60
N LEU A 640 -0.52 16.32 -18.32
CA LEU A 640 -1.58 17.21 -17.88
C LEU A 640 -1.42 18.66 -18.41
N GLY A 641 -0.20 19.06 -18.79
CA GLY A 641 0.07 20.32 -19.46
C GLY A 641 -0.36 20.38 -20.93
N LEU A 642 -0.76 19.25 -21.54
CA LEU A 642 -1.17 19.19 -22.95
C LEU A 642 -2.67 19.43 -23.08
N PRO A 643 -3.12 20.46 -23.83
CA PRO A 643 -4.53 20.90 -23.83
C PRO A 643 -5.51 19.87 -24.43
N GLN A 644 -5.03 18.96 -25.32
CA GLN A 644 -5.87 17.92 -25.90
C GLN A 644 -6.08 16.71 -24.99
N ILE A 645 -5.23 16.51 -23.97
CA ILE A 645 -5.30 15.35 -23.09
C ILE A 645 -6.40 15.56 -22.04
N ARG A 646 -7.39 14.70 -22.06
CA ARG A 646 -8.55 14.71 -21.14
C ARG A 646 -8.43 13.66 -20.05
N THR A 647 -7.67 12.59 -20.30
CA THR A 647 -7.54 11.47 -19.36
C THR A 647 -6.12 10.93 -19.38
N VAL A 648 -5.55 10.77 -18.20
CA VAL A 648 -4.27 10.06 -18.00
C VAL A 648 -4.52 8.83 -17.12
N ALA A 649 -4.25 7.65 -17.68
CA ALA A 649 -4.31 6.38 -16.94
C ALA A 649 -2.90 6.01 -16.46
N ILE A 650 -2.67 6.09 -15.16
CA ILE A 650 -1.40 5.73 -14.52
C ILE A 650 -1.43 4.25 -14.14
N ILE A 651 -0.47 3.48 -14.63
CA ILE A 651 -0.37 2.03 -14.39
C ILE A 651 0.58 1.72 -13.22
N ALA A 652 1.49 2.64 -12.90
CA ALA A 652 2.47 2.44 -11.84
C ALA A 652 1.83 2.21 -10.46
N GLU A 653 2.27 1.16 -9.77
CA GLU A 653 2.03 0.96 -8.34
C GLU A 653 3.14 1.62 -7.52
N GLY A 654 2.87 1.89 -6.24
CA GLY A 654 3.86 2.46 -5.33
C GLY A 654 4.20 3.94 -5.61
N VAL A 655 3.28 4.69 -6.19
CA VAL A 655 3.41 6.14 -6.32
C VAL A 655 3.25 6.79 -4.93
N PRO A 656 4.18 7.66 -4.49
CA PRO A 656 4.05 8.35 -3.21
C PRO A 656 2.72 9.08 -3.08
N GLU A 657 2.10 9.00 -1.90
CA GLU A 657 0.78 9.61 -1.64
C GLU A 657 0.77 11.13 -1.95
N ARG A 658 1.85 11.82 -1.60
CA ARG A 658 1.98 13.26 -1.89
C ARG A 658 2.05 13.53 -3.38
N HIS A 659 2.71 12.71 -4.17
CA HIS A 659 2.74 12.81 -5.63
C HIS A 659 1.36 12.57 -6.23
N ALA A 660 0.68 11.50 -5.79
CA ALA A 660 -0.68 11.20 -6.26
C ALA A 660 -1.65 12.36 -5.96
N ARG A 661 -1.60 12.93 -4.75
CA ARG A 661 -2.43 14.09 -4.35
C ARG A 661 -2.13 15.33 -5.19
N LYS A 662 -0.84 15.62 -5.44
CA LYS A 662 -0.44 16.73 -6.32
C LYS A 662 -0.96 16.55 -7.74
N LEU A 663 -0.87 15.34 -8.31
CA LEU A 663 -1.39 15.05 -9.66
C LEU A 663 -2.91 15.20 -9.73
N ILE A 664 -3.63 14.88 -8.66
CA ILE A 664 -5.10 15.10 -8.59
C ILE A 664 -5.44 16.60 -8.53
N SER A 665 -4.58 17.43 -7.97
CA SER A 665 -4.81 18.87 -7.85
C SER A 665 -4.46 19.66 -9.10
N LEU A 666 -3.68 19.09 -10.02
CA LEU A 666 -3.36 19.67 -11.34
C LEU A 666 -4.51 19.54 -12.30
#